data_7b04a405d950c48ea4c605320d7db03e
#
_entry.id   7b04a405d950c48ea4c605320d7db03e
#
_cell.length_a   1.000
_cell.length_b   1.000
_cell.length_c   1.000
_cell.angle_alpha   90.00
_cell.angle_beta   90.00
_cell.angle_gamma   90.00
#
_symmetry.space_group_name_H-M   'P 1'
#
loop_
_entity.id
_entity.type
_entity.pdbx_description
1 polymer ?
#
loop_
_entity_poly.entity_id
_entity_poly.type
_entity_poly.pdbx_seq_one_letter_code
_entity_poly.pdbx_strand_id
1 'polypeptide(L)'
;MNCPVGPDYNACLRYVRVLLSALLLLLAPQQVSASPPNQLYKVDIRPKGDYTRIIVRLDAPPRYSVSELPGHRLRLAIRDTQGTLFRKYRNYSDNNIGGLVFSRRGADMLITFAMAAGAGWHDVSRAQISAITLDVGQRFKHRSPEPYLPGREKIWHGVEKLVRDFDPPVKTEFLFQPTDPKLLKGMLDVAGQQSFMAAEAALYKGYFSEAEEAFTAFAAKQSSVRPLALYRLGETAYMLQKYPQALAAFREAEKLWPAFLVLNPGVTFSYGDSIARSGNLSAARTLLAGLIGRLADKKFAPVLLVRLADILARQGHDNEALAVYRTVAENFPDNKANLMARLRLNDRHFMDVTPWTFGRVAAVYEDIARKSGDFILREEAQFKYTLLEAIHGEPVAALRQVMAFQRLFPRGVYTTVCRNIRETLVVLVYRQTDWGRDPAGLIRFFEEQNDYLAGCMEQPEFLQKVKQAYADAGRPIELIRFFSGLLERQWAASAGPFLYETIAENADLLGDNVMAEKYMLAFISKFPNHPRARMIFERLGMLYHNEGRYQESRDKLIWLMRKGEKAELPESFYYLARSLWKLKQFAEASRAMTQFLAQTPRPQRLVADAYFVAASALESSGDRKGAIAMLEEGLKLPNNPRSDELTYKAGSLWLLEGDNSRARVYFEQVIAKGSDPDWRKLAQQALGAISIKP
;
A
#
# COMPACT_ATOMS: atom_id res chain seq x y z
N MET A 1 12.42 -81.85 15.21
CA MET A 1 11.11 -81.82 14.54
C MET A 1 11.30 -81.18 13.19
N ASN A 2 10.99 -81.94 12.15
CA ASN A 2 11.22 -81.74 10.76
C ASN A 2 10.59 -80.45 10.16
N CYS A 3 11.38 -79.66 9.46
CA CYS A 3 10.91 -78.80 8.41
C CYS A 3 11.10 -79.50 7.08
N PRO A 4 10.06 -79.60 6.20
CA PRO A 4 10.20 -80.16 4.89
C PRO A 4 10.86 -79.17 3.91
N VAL A 5 11.91 -79.62 3.28
CA VAL A 5 12.50 -79.00 2.09
C VAL A 5 11.53 -79.26 0.91
N GLY A 6 10.96 -78.24 0.33
CA GLY A 6 10.18 -78.28 -0.92
C GLY A 6 10.99 -77.65 -2.05
N PRO A 7 10.87 -78.22 -3.26
CA PRO A 7 11.70 -77.86 -4.42
C PRO A 7 11.12 -76.69 -5.17
N ASP A 8 11.78 -75.53 -5.16
CA ASP A 8 11.58 -74.52 -6.22
C ASP A 8 12.60 -73.40 -6.18
N TYR A 9 13.87 -73.73 -5.93
CA TYR A 9 14.95 -72.78 -6.10
C TYR A 9 15.12 -72.29 -7.55
N ASN A 10 14.73 -73.13 -8.52
CA ASN A 10 14.82 -72.81 -9.93
C ASN A 10 13.66 -71.91 -10.47
N ALA A 11 12.53 -71.90 -9.82
CA ALA A 11 11.44 -71.02 -10.15
C ALA A 11 11.73 -69.60 -9.64
N CYS A 12 12.27 -69.44 -8.46
CA CYS A 12 12.64 -68.13 -7.87
C CYS A 12 13.78 -67.48 -8.67
N LEU A 13 14.76 -68.23 -9.14
CA LEU A 13 15.85 -67.74 -10.02
C LEU A 13 15.33 -67.32 -11.44
N ARG A 14 14.31 -67.97 -11.95
CA ARG A 14 13.65 -67.50 -13.17
C ARG A 14 12.86 -66.20 -12.98
N TYR A 15 12.14 -66.06 -11.89
CA TYR A 15 11.40 -64.81 -11.58
C TYR A 15 12.39 -63.64 -11.29
N VAL A 16 13.46 -63.86 -10.57
CA VAL A 16 14.51 -62.85 -10.33
C VAL A 16 15.22 -62.46 -11.66
N ARG A 17 15.49 -63.41 -12.56
CA ARG A 17 16.07 -63.07 -13.86
C ARG A 17 15.10 -62.32 -14.78
N VAL A 18 13.81 -62.60 -14.73
CA VAL A 18 12.79 -61.88 -15.49
C VAL A 18 12.58 -60.47 -14.89
N LEU A 19 12.58 -60.34 -13.55
CA LEU A 19 12.52 -59.03 -12.88
C LEU A 19 13.77 -58.19 -13.12
N LEU A 20 14.96 -58.78 -13.11
CA LEU A 20 16.22 -58.10 -13.43
C LEU A 20 16.28 -57.68 -14.90
N SER A 21 15.78 -58.50 -15.83
CA SER A 21 15.69 -58.12 -17.26
C SER A 21 14.65 -57.06 -17.52
N ALA A 22 13.53 -57.06 -16.77
CA ALA A 22 12.52 -56.01 -16.85
C ALA A 22 13.02 -54.68 -16.19
N LEU A 23 13.81 -54.80 -15.11
CA LEU A 23 14.43 -53.61 -14.48
C LEU A 23 15.55 -53.02 -15.32
N LEU A 24 16.34 -53.87 -16.05
CA LEU A 24 17.34 -53.43 -17.01
C LEU A 24 16.74 -52.82 -18.26
N LEU A 25 15.54 -53.23 -18.68
CA LEU A 25 14.78 -52.60 -19.77
C LEU A 25 14.15 -51.26 -19.34
N LEU A 26 13.86 -51.08 -18.02
CA LEU A 26 13.40 -49.82 -17.48
C LEU A 26 14.55 -48.82 -17.18
N LEU A 27 15.80 -49.33 -17.08
CA LEU A 27 17.02 -48.55 -16.93
C LEU A 27 17.74 -48.30 -18.28
N ALA A 28 17.20 -48.77 -19.41
CA ALA A 28 17.67 -48.30 -20.70
C ALA A 28 17.50 -46.78 -20.71
N PRO A 29 18.56 -45.99 -20.99
CA PRO A 29 18.41 -44.55 -21.09
C PRO A 29 17.32 -44.31 -22.13
N GLN A 30 16.16 -43.81 -21.70
CA GLN A 30 15.22 -43.25 -22.64
C GLN A 30 16.04 -42.24 -23.42
N GLN A 31 16.32 -42.52 -24.65
CA GLN A 31 16.78 -41.48 -25.57
C GLN A 31 15.70 -40.43 -25.52
N VAL A 32 15.94 -39.41 -24.67
CA VAL A 32 15.22 -38.15 -24.79
C VAL A 32 15.46 -37.73 -26.21
N SER A 33 14.49 -37.96 -27.08
CA SER A 33 14.48 -37.41 -28.42
C SER A 33 14.71 -35.92 -28.23
N ALA A 34 15.94 -35.48 -28.42
CA ALA A 34 16.28 -34.07 -28.39
C ALA A 34 15.32 -33.41 -29.40
N SER A 35 14.45 -32.57 -28.93
CA SER A 35 13.60 -31.76 -29.81
C SER A 35 14.51 -31.16 -30.88
N PRO A 36 14.12 -31.16 -32.15
CA PRO A 36 14.97 -30.59 -33.18
C PRO A 36 15.37 -29.17 -32.77
N PRO A 37 16.64 -28.80 -33.00
CA PRO A 37 17.12 -27.47 -32.60
C PRO A 37 16.27 -26.41 -33.33
N ASN A 38 15.91 -25.37 -32.58
CA ASN A 38 15.16 -24.24 -33.14
C ASN A 38 15.93 -23.61 -34.32
N GLN A 39 15.26 -23.16 -35.35
CA GLN A 39 15.90 -22.59 -36.55
C GLN A 39 15.72 -21.07 -36.59
N LEU A 40 16.82 -20.35 -36.64
CA LEU A 40 16.84 -18.91 -36.92
C LEU A 40 16.86 -18.71 -38.45
N TYR A 41 15.75 -18.24 -39.00
CA TYR A 41 15.61 -18.14 -40.47
C TYR A 41 15.63 -16.69 -40.98
N LYS A 42 15.30 -15.68 -40.13
CA LYS A 42 15.26 -14.27 -40.55
C LYS A 42 15.65 -13.30 -39.43
N VAL A 43 16.34 -12.25 -39.82
CA VAL A 43 16.57 -11.07 -38.95
C VAL A 43 16.14 -9.82 -39.71
N ASP A 44 15.26 -9.04 -39.10
CA ASP A 44 14.83 -7.74 -39.62
C ASP A 44 15.41 -6.63 -38.73
N ILE A 45 16.05 -5.63 -39.31
CA ILE A 45 16.55 -4.45 -38.58
C ILE A 45 15.78 -3.24 -39.11
N ARG A 46 15.15 -2.50 -38.18
CA ARG A 46 14.25 -1.38 -38.52
C ARG A 46 14.64 -0.15 -37.77
N PRO A 47 15.42 0.77 -38.35
CA PRO A 47 15.69 2.08 -37.73
C PRO A 47 14.41 2.88 -37.56
N LYS A 48 14.26 3.54 -36.39
CA LYS A 48 13.11 4.36 -35.99
C LYS A 48 13.55 5.77 -35.54
N GLY A 49 14.76 6.18 -35.86
CA GLY A 49 15.33 7.45 -35.46
C GLY A 49 16.03 7.37 -34.11
N ASP A 50 15.31 7.51 -33.03
CA ASP A 50 15.81 7.50 -31.64
C ASP A 50 16.10 6.08 -31.11
N TYR A 51 15.66 5.06 -31.82
CA TYR A 51 15.96 3.66 -31.54
C TYR A 51 15.95 2.81 -32.82
N THR A 52 16.57 1.63 -32.75
CA THR A 52 16.52 0.62 -33.79
C THR A 52 15.90 -0.64 -33.27
N ARG A 53 14.88 -1.15 -33.95
CA ARG A 53 14.21 -2.41 -33.64
C ARG A 53 14.85 -3.57 -34.36
N ILE A 54 15.33 -4.55 -33.62
CA ILE A 54 15.89 -5.81 -34.12
C ILE A 54 14.87 -6.91 -33.86
N ILE A 55 14.44 -7.60 -34.94
CA ILE A 55 13.48 -8.70 -34.83
C ILE A 55 14.20 -9.97 -35.36
N VAL A 56 14.38 -10.93 -34.45
CA VAL A 56 14.99 -12.23 -34.73
C VAL A 56 13.86 -13.28 -34.82
N ARG A 57 13.64 -13.88 -36.01
CA ARG A 57 12.54 -14.82 -36.25
C ARG A 57 13.04 -16.25 -36.22
N LEU A 58 12.31 -17.10 -35.52
CA LEU A 58 12.62 -18.51 -35.31
C LEU A 58 11.41 -19.39 -35.64
N ASP A 59 11.64 -20.70 -35.81
CA ASP A 59 10.57 -21.67 -36.12
C ASP A 59 9.68 -21.94 -34.88
N ALA A 60 10.25 -21.87 -33.68
CA ALA A 60 9.55 -22.10 -32.42
C ALA A 60 9.88 -20.99 -31.39
N PRO A 61 9.05 -20.81 -30.34
CA PRO A 61 9.32 -19.86 -29.26
C PRO A 61 10.71 -20.08 -28.66
N PRO A 62 11.58 -19.05 -28.63
CA PRO A 62 12.97 -19.23 -28.26
C PRO A 62 13.17 -19.19 -26.73
N ARG A 63 14.19 -19.92 -26.27
CA ARG A 63 14.82 -19.72 -24.96
C ARG A 63 16.05 -18.86 -25.18
N TYR A 64 16.08 -17.66 -24.59
CA TYR A 64 17.17 -16.72 -24.79
C TYR A 64 17.50 -15.90 -23.56
N SER A 65 18.65 -15.22 -23.59
CA SER A 65 19.05 -14.23 -22.63
C SER A 65 19.72 -13.05 -23.34
N VAL A 66 19.54 -11.86 -22.80
CA VAL A 66 20.21 -10.64 -23.27
C VAL A 66 21.17 -10.20 -22.17
N SER A 67 22.40 -9.84 -22.55
CA SER A 67 23.42 -9.38 -21.61
C SER A 67 24.27 -8.29 -22.21
N GLU A 68 24.61 -7.28 -21.41
CA GLU A 68 25.58 -6.26 -21.78
C GLU A 68 27.00 -6.80 -21.61
N LEU A 69 27.86 -6.40 -22.54
CA LEU A 69 29.27 -6.72 -22.54
C LEU A 69 30.11 -5.44 -22.39
N PRO A 70 31.35 -5.54 -21.89
CA PRO A 70 32.27 -4.40 -21.87
C PRO A 70 32.40 -3.76 -23.24
N GLY A 71 32.51 -2.41 -23.28
CA GLY A 71 32.66 -1.63 -24.51
C GLY A 71 31.33 -1.37 -25.23
N HIS A 72 30.24 -1.15 -24.49
CA HIS A 72 28.91 -0.83 -25.02
C HIS A 72 28.40 -1.82 -26.05
N ARG A 73 28.55 -3.11 -25.76
CA ARG A 73 28.07 -4.18 -26.63
C ARG A 73 26.94 -4.95 -25.98
N LEU A 74 25.97 -5.34 -26.79
CA LEU A 74 24.88 -6.20 -26.35
C LEU A 74 25.03 -7.59 -26.96
N ARG A 75 24.77 -8.62 -26.16
CA ARG A 75 24.75 -10.02 -26.59
C ARG A 75 23.39 -10.63 -26.35
N LEU A 76 22.77 -11.14 -27.40
CA LEU A 76 21.61 -12.00 -27.37
C LEU A 76 22.10 -13.45 -27.53
N ALA A 77 21.88 -14.29 -26.54
CA ALA A 77 22.19 -15.71 -26.55
C ALA A 77 20.89 -16.52 -26.68
N ILE A 78 20.72 -17.28 -27.73
CA ILE A 78 19.54 -18.08 -28.04
C ILE A 78 19.92 -19.56 -27.93
N ARG A 79 19.32 -20.25 -26.95
CA ARG A 79 19.66 -21.65 -26.64
C ARG A 79 19.12 -22.61 -27.69
N ASP A 80 19.85 -23.72 -27.87
CA ASP A 80 19.48 -24.85 -28.74
C ASP A 80 19.01 -24.39 -30.13
N THR A 81 19.70 -23.40 -30.70
CA THR A 81 19.28 -22.71 -31.91
C THR A 81 20.35 -22.81 -32.99
N GLN A 82 19.96 -23.27 -34.15
CA GLN A 82 20.75 -23.31 -35.37
C GLN A 82 20.28 -22.25 -36.38
N GLY A 83 20.95 -22.12 -37.47
CA GLY A 83 20.57 -21.20 -38.56
C GLY A 83 21.74 -20.50 -39.23
N THR A 84 21.42 -19.60 -40.12
CA THR A 84 22.39 -18.86 -40.92
C THR A 84 23.13 -17.83 -40.07
N LEU A 85 24.45 -17.74 -40.29
CA LEU A 85 25.28 -16.69 -39.67
C LEU A 85 25.24 -15.39 -40.51
N PHE A 86 24.15 -14.76 -40.64
CA PHE A 86 23.85 -13.56 -41.46
C PHE A 86 25.02 -12.57 -41.61
N ARG A 87 26.09 -12.95 -42.32
CA ARG A 87 27.35 -12.17 -42.47
C ARG A 87 27.13 -10.77 -43.05
N LYS A 88 26.06 -10.55 -43.82
CA LYS A 88 25.68 -9.24 -44.38
C LYS A 88 25.46 -8.15 -43.35
N TYR A 89 25.08 -8.50 -42.09
CA TYR A 89 24.85 -7.53 -41.03
C TYR A 89 26.13 -7.16 -40.26
N ARG A 90 27.27 -7.78 -40.55
CA ARG A 90 28.52 -7.47 -39.86
C ARG A 90 28.98 -6.01 -40.05
N ASN A 91 28.68 -5.43 -41.21
CA ASN A 91 28.99 -4.06 -41.54
C ASN A 91 27.79 -3.12 -41.43
N TYR A 92 26.67 -3.59 -40.83
CA TYR A 92 25.52 -2.74 -40.62
C TYR A 92 25.84 -1.69 -39.56
N SER A 93 25.45 -0.45 -39.78
CA SER A 93 25.55 0.64 -38.80
C SER A 93 24.43 1.63 -39.02
N ASP A 94 23.85 2.11 -37.91
CA ASP A 94 22.95 3.25 -37.87
C ASP A 94 23.29 4.12 -36.64
N ASN A 95 22.43 5.08 -36.31
CA ASN A 95 22.65 6.01 -35.18
C ASN A 95 22.62 5.32 -33.80
N ASN A 96 22.10 4.10 -33.69
CA ASN A 96 21.83 3.41 -32.42
C ASN A 96 22.66 2.15 -32.24
N ILE A 97 22.94 1.41 -33.32
CA ILE A 97 23.66 0.14 -33.27
C ILE A 97 24.71 0.03 -34.40
N GLY A 98 25.73 -0.78 -34.14
CA GLY A 98 26.76 -1.11 -35.14
C GLY A 98 27.12 -2.59 -35.11
N GLY A 99 27.39 -3.16 -36.29
CA GLY A 99 28.00 -4.45 -36.54
C GLY A 99 27.36 -5.64 -35.80
N LEU A 100 26.34 -6.30 -36.38
CA LEU A 100 25.79 -7.55 -35.82
C LEU A 100 26.68 -8.74 -36.21
N VAL A 101 27.27 -9.37 -35.21
CA VAL A 101 28.10 -10.58 -35.39
C VAL A 101 27.32 -11.79 -34.87
N PHE A 102 27.10 -12.74 -35.76
CA PHE A 102 26.47 -14.02 -35.45
C PHE A 102 27.55 -15.08 -35.26
N SER A 103 27.53 -15.79 -34.16
CA SER A 103 28.46 -16.84 -33.79
C SER A 103 27.73 -17.99 -33.09
N ARG A 104 28.39 -19.13 -32.95
CA ARG A 104 27.86 -20.31 -32.24
C ARG A 104 28.74 -20.61 -31.03
N ARG A 105 28.12 -21.06 -29.97
CA ARG A 105 28.79 -21.58 -28.77
C ARG A 105 28.07 -22.89 -28.37
N GLY A 106 28.65 -24.01 -28.78
CA GLY A 106 27.96 -25.30 -28.65
C GLY A 106 26.66 -25.33 -29.50
N ALA A 107 25.54 -25.63 -28.86
CA ALA A 107 24.22 -25.61 -29.47
C ALA A 107 23.58 -24.21 -29.55
N ASP A 108 24.16 -23.20 -28.90
CA ASP A 108 23.58 -21.87 -28.77
C ASP A 108 24.01 -20.94 -29.92
N MET A 109 23.05 -20.12 -30.40
CA MET A 109 23.29 -19.01 -31.33
C MET A 109 23.53 -17.73 -30.52
N LEU A 110 24.64 -17.04 -30.80
CA LEU A 110 24.99 -15.78 -30.23
C LEU A 110 24.92 -14.67 -31.27
N ILE A 111 24.20 -13.56 -30.93
CA ILE A 111 24.16 -12.35 -31.74
C ILE A 111 24.75 -11.25 -30.88
N THR A 112 25.87 -10.66 -31.30
CA THR A 112 26.55 -9.60 -30.57
C THR A 112 26.64 -8.36 -31.45
N PHE A 113 26.34 -7.20 -30.94
CA PHE A 113 26.45 -5.92 -31.66
C PHE A 113 26.84 -4.80 -30.73
N ALA A 114 27.43 -3.73 -31.29
CA ALA A 114 27.76 -2.51 -30.55
C ALA A 114 26.51 -1.64 -30.41
N MET A 115 26.37 -0.97 -29.27
CA MET A 115 25.40 0.08 -29.07
C MET A 115 26.09 1.46 -29.14
N ALA A 116 25.39 2.48 -29.64
CA ALA A 116 25.90 3.84 -29.62
C ALA A 116 26.20 4.31 -28.18
N ALA A 117 27.14 5.23 -28.00
CA ALA A 117 27.46 5.74 -26.68
C ALA A 117 26.20 6.31 -25.97
N GLY A 118 25.92 5.85 -24.78
CA GLY A 118 24.77 6.26 -24.01
C GLY A 118 23.42 5.68 -24.50
N ALA A 119 23.39 4.77 -25.47
CA ALA A 119 22.18 4.03 -25.83
C ALA A 119 21.91 2.89 -24.84
N GLY A 120 20.65 2.67 -24.50
CA GLY A 120 20.17 1.52 -23.78
C GLY A 120 19.37 0.59 -24.68
N TRP A 121 18.74 -0.42 -24.10
CA TRP A 121 17.94 -1.40 -24.84
C TRP A 121 16.69 -1.80 -24.07
N HIS A 122 15.69 -2.31 -24.81
CA HIS A 122 14.43 -2.79 -24.24
C HIS A 122 14.00 -4.06 -24.99
N ASP A 123 13.69 -5.11 -24.25
CA ASP A 123 13.11 -6.34 -24.79
C ASP A 123 11.59 -6.19 -24.89
N VAL A 124 11.08 -6.13 -26.12
CA VAL A 124 9.65 -6.05 -26.42
C VAL A 124 9.09 -7.35 -26.99
N SER A 125 9.81 -8.46 -26.78
CA SER A 125 9.37 -9.79 -27.21
C SER A 125 8.08 -10.17 -26.49
N ARG A 126 7.22 -10.92 -27.20
CA ARG A 126 5.98 -11.45 -26.64
C ARG A 126 6.12 -12.94 -26.41
N ALA A 127 5.64 -13.40 -25.25
CA ALA A 127 5.53 -14.83 -24.97
C ALA A 127 4.73 -15.55 -26.06
N GLN A 128 5.12 -16.79 -26.37
CA GLN A 128 4.50 -17.66 -27.38
C GLN A 128 4.69 -17.23 -28.86
N ILE A 129 5.38 -16.13 -29.12
CA ILE A 129 5.73 -15.76 -30.51
C ILE A 129 7.13 -16.27 -30.81
N SER A 130 7.28 -16.92 -31.98
CA SER A 130 8.54 -17.43 -32.48
C SER A 130 9.45 -16.30 -33.00
N ALA A 131 9.59 -15.22 -32.21
CA ALA A 131 10.44 -14.09 -32.52
C ALA A 131 10.92 -13.39 -31.25
N ILE A 132 12.18 -12.93 -31.27
CA ILE A 132 12.76 -12.03 -30.27
C ILE A 132 12.76 -10.62 -30.87
N THR A 133 12.29 -9.65 -30.14
CA THR A 133 12.24 -8.25 -30.57
C THR A 133 12.96 -7.38 -29.55
N LEU A 134 14.06 -6.74 -29.95
CA LEU A 134 14.82 -5.83 -29.13
C LEU A 134 14.77 -4.41 -29.72
N ASP A 135 14.47 -3.43 -28.90
CA ASP A 135 14.58 -2.01 -29.23
C ASP A 135 15.84 -1.46 -28.58
N VAL A 136 16.73 -0.86 -29.37
CA VAL A 136 18.03 -0.35 -28.91
C VAL A 136 18.21 1.08 -29.38
N GLY A 137 18.53 2.00 -28.46
CA GLY A 137 18.77 3.39 -28.84
C GLY A 137 18.81 4.39 -27.72
N GLN A 138 18.95 5.67 -28.09
CA GLN A 138 19.04 6.78 -27.15
C GLN A 138 17.77 6.97 -26.30
N ARG A 139 16.63 6.52 -26.80
CA ARG A 139 15.35 6.53 -26.09
C ARG A 139 15.39 5.72 -24.78
N PHE A 140 16.27 4.72 -24.70
CA PHE A 140 16.38 3.81 -23.56
C PHE A 140 17.62 4.08 -22.70
N LYS A 141 18.14 5.32 -22.72
CA LYS A 141 19.31 5.72 -21.94
C LYS A 141 19.20 5.25 -20.50
N HIS A 142 20.20 4.50 -20.04
CA HIS A 142 20.43 4.12 -18.64
C HIS A 142 19.26 3.47 -17.89
N ARG A 143 18.37 2.79 -18.58
CA ARG A 143 17.41 1.89 -17.91
C ARG A 143 17.87 0.45 -18.14
N SER A 144 18.34 -0.23 -17.10
CA SER A 144 18.03 -1.66 -16.98
C SER A 144 16.59 -1.83 -17.44
N PRO A 145 16.23 -2.86 -18.23
CA PRO A 145 14.87 -3.02 -18.69
C PRO A 145 13.96 -3.00 -17.45
N GLU A 146 13.38 -1.82 -17.18
CA GLU A 146 12.37 -1.73 -16.15
C GLU A 146 11.22 -2.58 -16.67
N PRO A 147 10.83 -3.63 -15.97
CA PRO A 147 9.67 -4.38 -16.37
C PRO A 147 8.48 -3.42 -16.43
N TYR A 148 7.61 -3.58 -17.43
CA TYR A 148 6.37 -2.81 -17.48
C TYR A 148 5.51 -3.22 -16.28
N LEU A 149 5.53 -2.40 -15.24
CA LEU A 149 4.90 -2.65 -13.93
C LEU A 149 3.98 -1.49 -13.55
N PRO A 150 2.86 -1.30 -14.30
CA PRO A 150 1.97 -0.17 -14.06
C PRO A 150 1.46 -0.15 -12.61
N GLY A 151 1.74 0.96 -11.92
CA GLY A 151 1.38 1.17 -10.52
C GLY A 151 2.30 0.53 -9.49
N ARG A 152 3.41 -0.09 -9.93
CA ARG A 152 4.42 -0.73 -9.06
C ARG A 152 5.80 -0.08 -9.17
N GLU A 153 5.89 1.04 -9.87
CA GLU A 153 7.14 1.75 -10.11
C GLU A 153 7.83 2.12 -8.78
N LYS A 154 7.05 2.53 -7.77
CA LYS A 154 7.55 2.84 -6.42
C LYS A 154 8.15 1.61 -5.72
N ILE A 155 7.59 0.41 -5.96
CA ILE A 155 8.13 -0.84 -5.42
C ILE A 155 9.42 -1.19 -6.13
N TRP A 156 9.47 -1.05 -7.45
CA TRP A 156 10.64 -1.33 -8.26
C TRP A 156 11.82 -0.42 -7.94
N HIS A 157 11.55 0.86 -7.65
CA HIS A 157 12.59 1.80 -7.22
C HIS A 157 13.20 1.34 -5.88
N GLY A 158 14.47 1.01 -5.91
CA GLY A 158 15.22 0.51 -4.74
C GLY A 158 15.24 -1.00 -4.58
N VAL A 159 14.58 -1.76 -5.46
CA VAL A 159 14.66 -3.24 -5.45
C VAL A 159 16.09 -3.73 -5.53
N GLU A 160 16.93 -3.15 -6.39
CA GLU A 160 18.32 -3.54 -6.50
C GLU A 160 19.06 -3.41 -5.17
N LYS A 161 18.84 -2.31 -4.45
CA LYS A 161 19.39 -2.10 -3.12
C LYS A 161 18.87 -3.13 -2.10
N LEU A 162 17.60 -3.49 -2.18
CA LEU A 162 16.99 -4.46 -1.25
C LEU A 162 17.41 -5.90 -1.53
N VAL A 163 17.74 -6.24 -2.77
CA VAL A 163 18.08 -7.61 -3.16
C VAL A 163 19.58 -7.84 -3.23
N ARG A 164 20.33 -6.90 -3.80
CA ARG A 164 21.79 -7.04 -4.02
C ARG A 164 22.64 -6.38 -2.94
N ASP A 165 22.25 -5.18 -2.50
CA ASP A 165 23.06 -4.37 -1.59
C ASP A 165 22.62 -4.51 -0.14
N PHE A 166 21.51 -5.20 0.11
CA PHE A 166 21.06 -5.41 1.46
C PHE A 166 22.05 -6.32 2.21
N ASP A 167 22.54 -5.84 3.33
CA ASP A 167 23.55 -6.49 4.15
C ASP A 167 22.99 -6.80 5.55
N PRO A 168 22.19 -7.88 5.68
CA PRO A 168 21.61 -8.25 6.95
C PRO A 168 22.70 -8.68 7.97
N PRO A 169 22.42 -8.60 9.28
CA PRO A 169 23.33 -9.11 10.30
C PRO A 169 23.67 -10.57 10.06
N VAL A 170 24.96 -10.91 10.09
CA VAL A 170 25.42 -12.30 9.95
C VAL A 170 25.55 -12.92 11.33
N LYS A 171 24.76 -13.94 11.60
CA LYS A 171 24.88 -14.74 12.82
C LYS A 171 25.87 -15.85 12.59
N THR A 172 27.04 -15.74 13.23
CA THR A 172 28.04 -16.80 13.25
C THR A 172 27.75 -17.79 14.36
N GLU A 173 28.39 -18.99 14.26
CA GLU A 173 28.32 -20.01 15.30
C GLU A 173 29.52 -19.95 16.25
N PHE A 174 30.26 -18.84 16.24
CA PHE A 174 31.31 -18.65 17.22
C PHE A 174 30.73 -18.58 18.63
N LEU A 175 31.25 -19.45 19.49
CA LEU A 175 30.91 -19.39 20.90
C LEU A 175 31.58 -18.16 21.52
N PHE A 176 30.86 -17.47 22.38
CA PHE A 176 31.44 -16.43 23.20
C PHE A 176 32.51 -17.05 24.09
N GLN A 177 33.69 -16.47 24.08
CA GLN A 177 34.81 -16.90 24.90
C GLN A 177 35.02 -15.87 26.03
N PRO A 178 34.55 -16.17 27.26
CA PRO A 178 34.81 -15.29 28.38
C PRO A 178 36.32 -15.22 28.68
N THR A 179 36.75 -14.11 29.22
CA THR A 179 38.16 -13.90 29.57
C THR A 179 38.59 -14.84 30.70
N ASP A 180 39.76 -15.42 30.56
CA ASP A 180 40.33 -16.27 31.62
C ASP A 180 40.47 -15.46 32.95
N PRO A 181 39.88 -15.92 34.05
CA PRO A 181 39.99 -15.26 35.32
C PRO A 181 41.46 -15.07 35.78
N LYS A 182 42.37 -15.97 35.39
CA LYS A 182 43.81 -15.83 35.67
C LYS A 182 44.40 -14.59 34.97
N LEU A 183 43.99 -14.31 33.77
CA LEU A 183 44.41 -13.12 33.04
C LEU A 183 43.88 -11.85 33.70
N LEU A 184 42.60 -11.82 34.09
CA LEU A 184 42.01 -10.69 34.79
C LEU A 184 42.68 -10.43 36.16
N LYS A 185 43.09 -11.50 36.89
CA LYS A 185 43.79 -11.36 38.15
C LYS A 185 45.12 -10.60 38.04
N GLY A 186 45.77 -10.67 36.88
CA GLY A 186 46.96 -9.89 36.58
C GLY A 186 46.70 -8.44 36.18
N MET A 187 45.44 -8.09 35.88
CA MET A 187 45.06 -6.76 35.33
C MET A 187 44.18 -5.92 36.26
N LEU A 188 43.44 -6.56 37.16
CA LEU A 188 42.42 -5.93 37.98
C LEU A 188 42.47 -6.44 39.44
N ASP A 189 42.03 -5.60 40.35
CA ASP A 189 41.71 -6.03 41.72
C ASP A 189 40.46 -6.91 41.78
N VAL A 190 40.14 -7.48 42.92
CA VAL A 190 39.00 -8.44 43.04
C VAL A 190 37.67 -7.81 42.66
N ALA A 191 37.42 -6.59 43.06
CA ALA A 191 36.18 -5.87 42.71
C ALA A 191 36.10 -5.59 41.22
N GLY A 192 37.22 -5.16 40.59
CA GLY A 192 37.32 -4.93 39.15
C GLY A 192 37.14 -6.22 38.35
N GLN A 193 37.69 -7.36 38.80
CA GLN A 193 37.47 -8.66 38.16
C GLN A 193 35.99 -9.05 38.17
N GLN A 194 35.32 -8.91 39.32
CA GLN A 194 33.88 -9.20 39.43
C GLN A 194 33.05 -8.33 38.51
N SER A 195 33.32 -7.00 38.46
CA SER A 195 32.63 -6.06 37.58
C SER A 195 32.89 -6.38 36.11
N PHE A 196 34.10 -6.72 35.70
CA PHE A 196 34.42 -7.07 34.32
C PHE A 196 33.72 -8.36 33.88
N MET A 197 33.75 -9.41 34.73
CA MET A 197 33.03 -10.65 34.47
C MET A 197 31.53 -10.48 34.42
N ALA A 198 30.96 -9.58 35.24
CA ALA A 198 29.53 -9.20 35.16
C ALA A 198 29.18 -8.52 33.83
N ALA A 199 30.07 -7.64 33.34
CA ALA A 199 29.90 -7.01 32.03
C ALA A 199 29.96 -8.01 30.87
N GLU A 200 30.90 -8.99 30.93
CA GLU A 200 30.94 -10.10 29.96
C GLU A 200 29.69 -10.99 30.05
N ALA A 201 29.17 -11.24 31.22
CA ALA A 201 27.91 -11.97 31.40
C ALA A 201 26.72 -11.20 30.85
N ALA A 202 26.69 -9.86 30.99
CA ALA A 202 25.69 -9.01 30.38
C ALA A 202 25.76 -9.07 28.85
N LEU A 203 26.96 -8.97 28.28
CA LEU A 203 27.17 -9.12 26.81
C LEU A 203 26.68 -10.49 26.32
N TYR A 204 27.04 -11.57 27.01
CA TYR A 204 26.61 -12.91 26.66
C TYR A 204 25.08 -13.10 26.71
N LYS A 205 24.44 -12.51 27.72
CA LYS A 205 22.97 -12.56 27.92
C LYS A 205 22.19 -11.64 27.00
N GLY A 206 22.86 -10.75 26.27
CA GLY A 206 22.23 -9.80 25.37
C GLY A 206 21.84 -8.46 26.03
N TYR A 207 22.28 -8.19 27.25
CA TYR A 207 22.11 -6.88 27.92
C TYR A 207 23.17 -5.89 27.43
N PHE A 208 23.07 -5.57 26.12
CA PHE A 208 24.15 -4.86 25.40
C PHE A 208 24.36 -3.44 25.91
N SER A 209 23.32 -2.72 26.35
CA SER A 209 23.45 -1.36 26.88
C SER A 209 24.23 -1.33 28.18
N GLU A 210 23.97 -2.27 29.08
CA GLU A 210 24.68 -2.40 30.35
C GLU A 210 26.17 -2.78 30.12
N ALA A 211 26.40 -3.71 29.16
CA ALA A 211 27.74 -4.11 28.79
C ALA A 211 28.51 -2.94 28.14
N GLU A 212 27.87 -2.15 27.27
CA GLU A 212 28.48 -0.97 26.63
C GLU A 212 28.95 0.04 27.68
N GLU A 213 28.09 0.38 28.64
CA GLU A 213 28.42 1.31 29.72
C GLU A 213 29.62 0.82 30.55
N ALA A 214 29.57 -0.43 30.97
CA ALA A 214 30.62 -1.02 31.78
C ALA A 214 31.99 -1.08 31.04
N PHE A 215 32.00 -1.56 29.79
CA PHE A 215 33.23 -1.63 29.02
C PHE A 215 33.74 -0.25 28.61
N THR A 216 32.90 0.73 28.43
CA THR A 216 33.31 2.13 28.21
C THR A 216 34.06 2.67 29.44
N ALA A 217 33.56 2.40 30.65
CA ALA A 217 34.20 2.79 31.88
C ALA A 217 35.59 2.14 32.07
N PHE A 218 35.75 0.85 31.70
CA PHE A 218 37.04 0.16 31.72
C PHE A 218 37.98 0.69 30.61
N ALA A 219 37.50 0.96 29.42
CA ALA A 219 38.28 1.44 28.30
C ALA A 219 38.79 2.89 28.51
N ALA A 220 38.07 3.71 29.29
CA ALA A 220 38.46 5.09 29.61
C ALA A 220 39.72 5.14 30.54
N LYS A 221 39.94 4.09 31.31
CA LYS A 221 41.09 4.04 32.24
C LYS A 221 42.36 3.61 31.52
N GLN A 222 43.47 4.31 31.74
CA GLN A 222 44.78 3.93 31.23
C GLN A 222 45.37 2.80 32.11
N SER A 223 44.93 1.58 31.86
CA SER A 223 45.28 0.42 32.66
C SER A 223 45.56 -0.79 31.77
N SER A 224 46.16 -1.85 32.34
CA SER A 224 46.49 -3.06 31.61
C SER A 224 45.26 -3.80 31.04
N VAL A 225 44.05 -3.58 31.59
CA VAL A 225 42.80 -4.18 31.10
C VAL A 225 42.22 -3.41 29.90
N ARG A 226 42.67 -2.20 29.62
CA ARG A 226 42.12 -1.34 28.58
C ARG A 226 42.05 -2.00 27.20
N PRO A 227 43.08 -2.69 26.67
CA PRO A 227 42.98 -3.35 25.37
C PRO A 227 41.87 -4.38 25.31
N LEU A 228 41.72 -5.17 26.38
CA LEU A 228 40.66 -6.18 26.48
C LEU A 228 39.27 -5.52 26.55
N ALA A 229 39.13 -4.47 27.37
CA ALA A 229 37.89 -3.70 27.47
C ALA A 229 37.48 -3.09 26.12
N LEU A 230 38.44 -2.59 25.33
CA LEU A 230 38.20 -2.07 23.99
C LEU A 230 37.70 -3.16 23.00
N TYR A 231 38.26 -4.38 23.06
CA TYR A 231 37.74 -5.49 22.27
C TYR A 231 36.32 -5.85 22.66
N ARG A 232 36.00 -5.91 23.95
CA ARG A 232 34.64 -6.18 24.43
C ARG A 232 33.66 -5.05 24.10
N LEU A 233 34.13 -3.79 24.17
CA LEU A 233 33.33 -2.65 23.73
C LEU A 233 33.05 -2.73 22.23
N GLY A 234 34.04 -3.11 21.41
CA GLY A 234 33.87 -3.35 19.98
C GLY A 234 32.85 -4.45 19.68
N GLU A 235 32.91 -5.60 20.41
CA GLU A 235 31.90 -6.66 20.27
C GLU A 235 30.49 -6.18 20.66
N THR A 236 30.38 -5.45 21.76
CA THR A 236 29.11 -4.90 22.24
C THR A 236 28.51 -3.91 21.25
N ALA A 237 29.32 -2.97 20.75
CA ALA A 237 28.91 -2.02 19.73
C ALA A 237 28.51 -2.70 18.40
N TYR A 238 29.22 -3.78 18.03
CA TYR A 238 28.87 -4.61 16.88
C TYR A 238 27.49 -5.26 17.06
N MET A 239 27.21 -5.83 18.23
CA MET A 239 25.90 -6.43 18.54
C MET A 239 24.78 -5.38 18.54
N LEU A 240 25.05 -4.16 18.94
CA LEU A 240 24.15 -2.98 18.86
C LEU A 240 24.05 -2.39 17.44
N GLN A 241 24.73 -2.98 16.46
CA GLN A 241 24.83 -2.50 15.08
C GLN A 241 25.43 -1.08 14.93
N LYS A 242 26.17 -0.63 15.94
CA LYS A 242 26.91 0.63 15.96
C LYS A 242 28.29 0.42 15.28
N TYR A 243 28.29 0.04 14.00
CA TYR A 243 29.49 -0.42 13.29
C TYR A 243 30.66 0.59 13.25
N PRO A 244 30.45 1.90 13.07
CA PRO A 244 31.55 2.89 13.16
C PRO A 244 32.21 2.93 14.54
N GLN A 245 31.42 2.81 15.61
CA GLN A 245 31.91 2.80 16.99
C GLN A 245 32.64 1.49 17.30
N ALA A 246 32.08 0.35 16.84
CA ALA A 246 32.75 -0.94 16.93
C ALA A 246 34.10 -0.91 16.25
N LEU A 247 34.17 -0.38 15.02
CA LEU A 247 35.41 -0.25 14.26
C LEU A 247 36.45 0.62 14.97
N ALA A 248 36.03 1.74 15.57
CA ALA A 248 36.95 2.60 16.33
C ALA A 248 37.56 1.88 17.52
N ALA A 249 36.73 1.17 18.32
CA ALA A 249 37.16 0.39 19.48
C ALA A 249 38.12 -0.77 19.07
N PHE A 250 37.76 -1.51 18.01
CA PHE A 250 38.60 -2.61 17.52
C PHE A 250 39.97 -2.12 17.00
N ARG A 251 40.01 -1.03 16.26
CA ARG A 251 41.28 -0.44 15.76
C ARG A 251 42.21 0.00 16.88
N GLU A 252 41.65 0.58 17.92
CA GLU A 252 42.42 1.00 19.08
C GLU A 252 42.92 -0.23 19.87
N ALA A 253 42.05 -1.21 20.08
CA ALA A 253 42.41 -2.46 20.75
C ALA A 253 43.51 -3.21 20.00
N GLU A 254 43.43 -3.30 18.67
CA GLU A 254 44.43 -3.98 17.82
C GLU A 254 45.80 -3.35 17.94
N LYS A 255 45.91 -2.00 17.99
CA LYS A 255 47.20 -1.31 18.22
C LYS A 255 47.85 -1.68 19.55
N LEU A 256 47.01 -1.93 20.58
CA LEU A 256 47.50 -2.22 21.95
C LEU A 256 47.76 -3.71 22.15
N TRP A 257 46.98 -4.60 21.53
CA TRP A 257 47.10 -6.05 21.70
C TRP A 257 46.68 -6.84 20.44
N PRO A 258 47.47 -6.81 19.36
CA PRO A 258 47.12 -7.47 18.11
C PRO A 258 47.01 -9.00 18.21
N ALA A 259 47.78 -9.64 19.14
CA ALA A 259 47.74 -11.08 19.32
C ALA A 259 46.38 -11.63 19.82
N PHE A 260 45.55 -10.77 20.44
CA PHE A 260 44.23 -11.17 20.91
C PHE A 260 43.32 -11.64 19.77
N LEU A 261 43.37 -11.01 18.59
CA LEU A 261 42.60 -11.38 17.41
C LEU A 261 42.97 -12.79 16.90
N VAL A 262 44.21 -13.22 17.04
CA VAL A 262 44.63 -14.56 16.61
C VAL A 262 43.94 -15.64 17.44
N LEU A 263 43.78 -15.37 18.73
CA LEU A 263 43.19 -16.30 19.70
C LEU A 263 41.67 -16.27 19.76
N ASN A 264 41.07 -15.17 19.25
CA ASN A 264 39.61 -14.94 19.35
C ASN A 264 38.97 -14.80 17.96
N PRO A 265 38.62 -15.91 17.30
CA PRO A 265 38.02 -15.90 15.96
C PRO A 265 36.71 -15.11 15.86
N GLY A 266 35.86 -15.16 16.91
CA GLY A 266 34.61 -14.44 16.97
C GLY A 266 34.81 -12.92 16.93
N VAL A 267 35.75 -12.42 17.75
CA VAL A 267 36.15 -11.01 17.77
C VAL A 267 36.74 -10.59 16.43
N THR A 268 37.60 -11.44 15.84
CA THR A 268 38.20 -11.20 14.52
C THR A 268 37.14 -11.09 13.44
N PHE A 269 36.12 -11.93 13.48
CA PHE A 269 34.97 -11.84 12.56
C PHE A 269 34.20 -10.53 12.75
N SER A 270 33.80 -10.18 13.97
CA SER A 270 33.06 -8.97 14.28
C SER A 270 33.81 -7.71 13.85
N TYR A 271 35.14 -7.71 14.01
CA TYR A 271 36.01 -6.66 13.53
C TYR A 271 36.02 -6.58 11.99
N GLY A 272 36.26 -7.71 11.31
CA GLY A 272 36.27 -7.77 9.84
C GLY A 272 34.92 -7.37 9.22
N ASP A 273 33.82 -7.79 9.85
CA ASP A 273 32.48 -7.42 9.41
C ASP A 273 32.20 -5.92 9.67
N SER A 274 32.66 -5.37 10.79
CA SER A 274 32.58 -3.92 11.05
C SER A 274 33.34 -3.08 10.02
N ILE A 275 34.53 -3.56 9.60
CA ILE A 275 35.30 -2.94 8.51
C ILE A 275 34.50 -2.93 7.19
N ALA A 276 33.89 -4.09 6.84
CA ALA A 276 33.07 -4.23 5.63
C ALA A 276 31.86 -3.28 5.63
N ARG A 277 31.14 -3.21 6.75
CA ARG A 277 29.97 -2.35 6.93
C ARG A 277 30.31 -0.87 6.98
N SER A 278 31.55 -0.53 7.33
CA SER A 278 32.07 0.83 7.28
C SER A 278 32.64 1.21 5.91
N GLY A 279 32.49 0.36 4.89
CA GLY A 279 32.82 0.64 3.50
C GLY A 279 34.24 0.23 3.05
N ASN A 280 35.15 -0.17 3.95
CA ASN A 280 36.47 -0.61 3.55
C ASN A 280 36.48 -2.12 3.21
N LEU A 281 35.88 -2.45 2.08
CA LEU A 281 35.71 -3.83 1.61
C LEU A 281 37.05 -4.56 1.39
N SER A 282 38.11 -3.86 0.97
CA SER A 282 39.43 -4.46 0.69
C SER A 282 40.08 -4.94 1.98
N ALA A 283 40.12 -4.11 3.02
CA ALA A 283 40.69 -4.50 4.31
C ALA A 283 39.86 -5.62 4.95
N ALA A 284 38.54 -5.56 4.87
CA ALA A 284 37.64 -6.63 5.36
C ALA A 284 37.92 -7.95 4.66
N ARG A 285 38.06 -7.96 3.33
CA ARG A 285 38.41 -9.15 2.55
C ARG A 285 39.71 -9.79 3.03
N THR A 286 40.74 -8.98 3.21
CA THR A 286 42.06 -9.47 3.67
C THR A 286 41.96 -10.13 5.06
N LEU A 287 41.29 -9.45 6.01
CA LEU A 287 41.16 -9.97 7.38
C LEU A 287 40.31 -11.25 7.42
N LEU A 288 39.19 -11.29 6.73
CA LEU A 288 38.31 -12.47 6.69
C LEU A 288 38.93 -13.63 5.92
N ALA A 289 39.65 -13.38 4.84
CA ALA A 289 40.39 -14.43 4.13
C ALA A 289 41.44 -15.07 5.02
N GLY A 290 42.21 -14.28 5.79
CA GLY A 290 43.15 -14.79 6.80
C GLY A 290 42.46 -15.58 7.91
N LEU A 291 41.28 -15.16 8.38
CA LEU A 291 40.48 -15.90 9.35
C LEU A 291 40.01 -17.24 8.77
N ILE A 292 39.51 -17.27 7.53
CA ILE A 292 39.07 -18.48 6.85
C ILE A 292 40.21 -19.47 6.70
N GLY A 293 41.40 -19.01 6.30
CA GLY A 293 42.57 -19.86 6.16
C GLY A 293 42.95 -20.58 7.47
N ARG A 294 42.74 -19.97 8.63
CA ARG A 294 42.98 -20.56 9.95
C ARG A 294 41.88 -21.52 10.41
N LEU A 295 40.69 -21.40 9.84
CA LEU A 295 39.49 -22.13 10.29
C LEU A 295 38.91 -23.03 9.21
N ALA A 296 39.67 -23.34 8.16
CA ALA A 296 39.18 -24.07 7.00
C ALA A 296 38.57 -25.45 7.34
N ASP A 297 39.07 -26.09 8.39
CA ASP A 297 38.62 -27.38 8.91
C ASP A 297 37.44 -27.30 9.88
N LYS A 298 36.98 -26.13 10.22
CA LYS A 298 35.93 -25.92 11.23
C LYS A 298 34.54 -25.82 10.61
N LYS A 299 33.53 -26.25 11.35
CA LYS A 299 32.11 -26.29 10.91
C LYS A 299 31.54 -24.91 10.48
N PHE A 300 32.11 -23.81 10.94
CA PHE A 300 31.66 -22.45 10.60
C PHE A 300 32.38 -21.84 9.40
N ALA A 301 33.41 -22.50 8.85
CA ALA A 301 34.12 -22.02 7.66
C ALA A 301 33.18 -21.72 6.46
N PRO A 302 32.15 -22.56 6.15
CA PRO A 302 31.23 -22.29 5.06
C PRO A 302 30.46 -20.95 5.20
N VAL A 303 30.07 -20.56 6.42
CA VAL A 303 29.38 -19.27 6.66
C VAL A 303 30.35 -18.11 6.43
N LEU A 304 31.60 -18.23 6.80
CA LEU A 304 32.65 -17.23 6.54
C LEU A 304 32.91 -17.09 5.03
N LEU A 305 32.91 -18.22 4.30
CA LEU A 305 33.04 -18.20 2.83
C LEU A 305 31.89 -17.45 2.17
N VAL A 306 30.64 -17.66 2.60
CA VAL A 306 29.50 -16.88 2.09
C VAL A 306 29.71 -15.39 2.38
N ARG A 307 30.12 -15.03 3.59
CA ARG A 307 30.38 -13.62 3.94
C ARG A 307 31.51 -13.00 3.10
N LEU A 308 32.58 -13.75 2.85
CA LEU A 308 33.62 -13.32 1.96
C LEU A 308 33.12 -13.09 0.52
N ALA A 309 32.25 -13.99 0.04
CA ALA A 309 31.62 -13.86 -1.28
C ALA A 309 30.70 -12.64 -1.34
N ASP A 310 29.94 -12.32 -0.27
CA ASP A 310 29.15 -11.08 -0.19
C ASP A 310 30.03 -9.83 -0.36
N ILE A 311 31.21 -9.83 0.28
CA ILE A 311 32.19 -8.73 0.14
C ILE A 311 32.75 -8.65 -1.27
N LEU A 312 33.09 -9.78 -1.89
CA LEU A 312 33.55 -9.85 -3.27
C LEU A 312 32.50 -9.31 -4.24
N ALA A 313 31.23 -9.69 -4.06
CA ALA A 313 30.14 -9.18 -4.87
C ALA A 313 29.98 -7.66 -4.75
N ARG A 314 30.08 -7.12 -3.52
CA ARG A 314 30.05 -5.66 -3.28
C ARG A 314 31.25 -4.91 -3.84
N GLN A 315 32.38 -5.59 -4.06
CA GLN A 315 33.57 -5.04 -4.75
C GLN A 315 33.45 -5.11 -6.28
N GLY A 316 32.38 -5.73 -6.83
CA GLY A 316 32.22 -5.96 -8.27
C GLY A 316 32.95 -7.21 -8.78
N HIS A 317 33.51 -8.03 -7.90
CA HIS A 317 34.13 -9.32 -8.24
C HIS A 317 33.07 -10.42 -8.37
N ASP A 318 32.09 -10.21 -9.22
CA ASP A 318 30.89 -11.04 -9.34
C ASP A 318 31.20 -12.50 -9.68
N ASN A 319 32.13 -12.76 -10.60
CA ASN A 319 32.46 -14.13 -11.00
C ASN A 319 33.11 -14.92 -9.87
N GLU A 320 33.97 -14.27 -9.07
CA GLU A 320 34.61 -14.88 -7.92
C GLU A 320 33.57 -15.17 -6.83
N ALA A 321 32.70 -14.21 -6.53
CA ALA A 321 31.63 -14.40 -5.57
C ALA A 321 30.69 -15.56 -5.96
N LEU A 322 30.29 -15.64 -7.23
CA LEU A 322 29.48 -16.74 -7.74
C LEU A 322 30.17 -18.10 -7.64
N ALA A 323 31.48 -18.18 -7.89
CA ALA A 323 32.23 -19.43 -7.72
C ALA A 323 32.20 -19.89 -6.25
N VAL A 324 32.42 -18.96 -5.32
CA VAL A 324 32.38 -19.28 -3.90
C VAL A 324 30.98 -19.71 -3.45
N TYR A 325 29.92 -19.00 -3.85
CA TYR A 325 28.53 -19.40 -3.52
C TYR A 325 28.19 -20.80 -4.06
N ARG A 326 28.57 -21.11 -5.29
CA ARG A 326 28.36 -22.46 -5.88
C ARG A 326 29.11 -23.52 -5.10
N THR A 327 30.39 -23.28 -4.79
CA THR A 327 31.20 -24.19 -3.99
C THR A 327 30.56 -24.48 -2.64
N VAL A 328 30.05 -23.46 -1.95
CA VAL A 328 29.37 -23.66 -0.66
C VAL A 328 28.06 -24.42 -0.84
N ALA A 329 27.25 -24.07 -1.85
CA ALA A 329 25.98 -24.73 -2.11
C ALA A 329 26.13 -26.23 -2.50
N GLU A 330 27.21 -26.57 -3.19
CA GLU A 330 27.45 -27.95 -3.68
C GLU A 330 28.13 -28.82 -2.61
N ASN A 331 29.10 -28.26 -1.87
CA ASN A 331 29.96 -29.08 -0.99
C ASN A 331 29.50 -29.10 0.48
N PHE A 332 28.57 -28.26 0.89
CA PHE A 332 28.11 -28.18 2.28
C PHE A 332 26.59 -28.28 2.42
N PRO A 333 25.92 -29.32 1.89
CA PRO A 333 24.47 -29.43 1.81
C PRO A 333 23.76 -29.35 3.18
N ASP A 334 24.39 -29.88 4.23
CA ASP A 334 23.82 -29.94 5.59
C ASP A 334 24.16 -28.70 6.44
N ASN A 335 24.90 -27.73 5.90
CA ASN A 335 25.27 -26.53 6.61
C ASN A 335 24.29 -25.40 6.29
N LYS A 336 23.96 -24.54 7.27
CA LYS A 336 23.13 -23.37 7.03
C LYS A 336 23.68 -22.43 5.93
N ALA A 337 25.00 -22.43 5.73
CA ALA A 337 25.65 -21.71 4.65
C ALA A 337 25.17 -22.14 3.25
N ASN A 338 24.72 -23.39 3.09
CA ASN A 338 24.10 -23.86 1.84
C ASN A 338 22.88 -23.00 1.49
N LEU A 339 21.95 -22.82 2.43
CA LEU A 339 20.76 -22.01 2.20
C LEU A 339 21.10 -20.52 1.96
N MET A 340 22.11 -19.99 2.66
CA MET A 340 22.61 -18.63 2.42
C MET A 340 23.18 -18.50 1.01
N ALA A 341 24.05 -19.41 0.59
CA ALA A 341 24.63 -19.40 -0.76
C ALA A 341 23.56 -19.54 -1.86
N ARG A 342 22.60 -20.44 -1.67
CA ARG A 342 21.45 -20.61 -2.59
C ARG A 342 20.60 -19.35 -2.68
N LEU A 343 20.40 -18.65 -1.57
CA LEU A 343 19.71 -17.35 -1.55
C LEU A 343 20.45 -16.35 -2.45
N ARG A 344 21.76 -16.17 -2.24
CA ARG A 344 22.57 -15.25 -3.03
C ARG A 344 22.65 -15.61 -4.52
N LEU A 345 22.69 -16.90 -4.83
CA LEU A 345 22.61 -17.38 -6.22
C LEU A 345 21.26 -17.05 -6.87
N ASN A 346 20.17 -17.18 -6.10
CA ASN A 346 18.83 -16.86 -6.59
C ASN A 346 18.61 -15.35 -6.76
N ASP A 347 19.19 -14.52 -5.88
CA ASP A 347 19.15 -13.06 -5.93
C ASP A 347 19.65 -12.50 -7.27
N ARG A 348 20.58 -13.21 -7.93
CA ARG A 348 21.10 -12.85 -9.26
C ARG A 348 20.04 -12.92 -10.36
N HIS A 349 19.02 -13.74 -10.16
CA HIS A 349 17.94 -13.91 -11.10
C HIS A 349 16.75 -12.98 -10.82
N PHE A 350 16.76 -12.30 -9.68
CA PHE A 350 15.61 -11.50 -9.25
C PHE A 350 15.30 -10.35 -10.22
N MET A 351 16.33 -9.63 -10.70
CA MET A 351 16.14 -8.49 -11.58
C MET A 351 15.76 -8.89 -13.02
N ASP A 352 16.06 -10.12 -13.40
CA ASP A 352 15.83 -10.67 -14.74
C ASP A 352 14.62 -11.62 -14.77
N VAL A 353 13.71 -11.50 -13.80
CA VAL A 353 12.53 -12.35 -13.72
C VAL A 353 11.57 -12.05 -14.86
N THR A 354 11.17 -13.10 -15.53
CA THR A 354 10.14 -13.10 -16.58
C THR A 354 8.95 -13.95 -16.11
N PRO A 355 7.77 -13.86 -16.74
CA PRO A 355 6.64 -14.74 -16.41
C PRO A 355 7.00 -16.24 -16.39
N TRP A 356 7.97 -16.64 -17.19
CA TRP A 356 8.44 -18.04 -17.31
C TRP A 356 9.39 -18.45 -16.18
N THR A 357 10.19 -17.53 -15.68
CA THR A 357 11.18 -17.79 -14.63
C THR A 357 10.66 -17.50 -13.23
N PHE A 358 9.56 -16.78 -13.12
CA PHE A 358 8.95 -16.37 -11.87
C PHE A 358 8.75 -17.54 -10.90
N GLY A 359 8.05 -18.58 -11.31
CA GLY A 359 7.76 -19.73 -10.46
C GLY A 359 9.03 -20.43 -9.93
N ARG A 360 10.09 -20.51 -10.75
CA ARG A 360 11.37 -21.09 -10.35
C ARG A 360 12.08 -20.24 -9.30
N VAL A 361 12.13 -18.91 -9.50
CA VAL A 361 12.79 -17.99 -8.58
C VAL A 361 12.02 -17.91 -7.26
N ALA A 362 10.69 -17.86 -7.33
CA ALA A 362 9.81 -17.86 -6.17
C ALA A 362 9.97 -19.13 -5.32
N ALA A 363 9.96 -20.31 -5.96
CA ALA A 363 10.09 -21.61 -5.28
C ALA A 363 11.40 -21.74 -4.48
N VAL A 364 12.50 -21.15 -4.97
CA VAL A 364 13.77 -21.18 -4.23
C VAL A 364 13.69 -20.36 -2.95
N TYR A 365 13.11 -19.14 -3.01
CA TYR A 365 12.93 -18.32 -1.80
C TYR A 365 12.00 -18.99 -0.79
N GLU A 366 10.89 -19.56 -1.26
CA GLU A 366 9.92 -20.27 -0.41
C GLU A 366 10.57 -21.51 0.25
N ASP A 367 11.34 -22.30 -0.51
CA ASP A 367 12.06 -23.47 0.01
C ASP A 367 13.05 -23.07 1.12
N ILE A 368 13.82 -22.00 0.90
CA ILE A 368 14.76 -21.47 1.89
C ILE A 368 14.03 -20.97 3.13
N ALA A 369 12.95 -20.20 2.97
CA ALA A 369 12.15 -19.69 4.08
C ALA A 369 11.56 -20.83 4.94
N ARG A 370 11.13 -21.91 4.30
CA ARG A 370 10.58 -23.09 4.98
C ARG A 370 11.64 -23.91 5.69
N LYS A 371 12.81 -24.11 5.07
CA LYS A 371 13.88 -25.00 5.59
C LYS A 371 14.80 -24.32 6.60
N SER A 372 14.89 -22.99 6.58
CA SER A 372 15.83 -22.28 7.43
C SER A 372 15.41 -22.31 8.90
N GLY A 373 16.26 -22.84 9.76
CA GLY A 373 16.18 -22.69 11.20
C GLY A 373 16.69 -21.33 11.71
N ASP A 374 17.44 -20.60 10.89
CA ASP A 374 17.94 -19.26 11.22
C ASP A 374 16.83 -18.23 10.93
N PHE A 375 16.46 -17.48 11.97
CA PHE A 375 15.38 -16.49 11.88
C PHE A 375 15.67 -15.39 10.86
N ILE A 376 16.91 -14.88 10.81
CA ILE A 376 17.32 -13.78 9.92
C ILE A 376 17.25 -14.24 8.46
N LEU A 377 17.81 -15.42 8.18
CA LEU A 377 17.79 -15.98 6.82
C LEU A 377 16.35 -16.32 6.36
N ARG A 378 15.53 -16.82 7.29
CA ARG A 378 14.12 -17.11 7.01
C ARG A 378 13.35 -15.82 6.70
N GLU A 379 13.57 -14.77 7.49
CA GLU A 379 12.97 -13.45 7.26
C GLU A 379 13.39 -12.88 5.90
N GLU A 380 14.69 -12.93 5.58
CA GLU A 380 15.22 -12.43 4.32
C GLU A 380 14.62 -13.17 3.11
N ALA A 381 14.61 -14.50 3.15
CA ALA A 381 14.04 -15.30 2.07
C ALA A 381 12.53 -15.06 1.90
N GLN A 382 11.78 -15.01 3.00
CA GLN A 382 10.36 -14.72 2.97
C GLN A 382 10.07 -13.31 2.46
N PHE A 383 10.91 -12.33 2.84
CA PHE A 383 10.79 -10.97 2.34
C PHE A 383 11.03 -10.91 0.81
N LYS A 384 12.07 -11.56 0.31
CA LYS A 384 12.38 -11.58 -1.12
C LYS A 384 11.30 -12.29 -1.93
N TYR A 385 10.72 -13.36 -1.40
CA TYR A 385 9.52 -13.97 -1.97
C TYR A 385 8.35 -12.98 -2.02
N THR A 386 8.09 -12.31 -0.90
CA THR A 386 7.02 -11.29 -0.81
C THR A 386 7.26 -10.12 -1.77
N LEU A 387 8.51 -9.66 -1.91
CA LEU A 387 8.89 -8.60 -2.84
C LEU A 387 8.70 -9.04 -4.30
N LEU A 388 9.04 -10.27 -4.62
CA LEU A 388 8.84 -10.86 -5.94
C LEU A 388 7.36 -10.91 -6.31
N GLU A 389 6.50 -11.37 -5.38
CA GLU A 389 5.05 -11.35 -5.53
C GLU A 389 4.51 -9.91 -5.66
N ALA A 390 5.03 -8.98 -4.88
CA ALA A 390 4.62 -7.58 -4.94
C ALA A 390 4.91 -6.94 -6.31
N ILE A 391 5.99 -7.36 -6.97
CA ILE A 391 6.40 -6.84 -8.27
C ILE A 391 5.69 -7.56 -9.41
N HIS A 392 5.66 -8.88 -9.41
CA HIS A 392 5.24 -9.69 -10.56
C HIS A 392 3.93 -10.45 -10.37
N GLY A 393 3.48 -10.60 -9.11
CA GLY A 393 2.29 -11.36 -8.77
C GLY A 393 0.98 -10.62 -9.08
N GLU A 394 -0.13 -11.32 -8.90
CA GLU A 394 -1.46 -10.73 -8.99
C GLU A 394 -1.68 -9.78 -7.78
N PRO A 395 -2.23 -8.55 -7.96
CA PRO A 395 -2.27 -7.52 -6.93
C PRO A 395 -2.92 -7.93 -5.59
N VAL A 396 -4.04 -8.65 -5.66
CA VAL A 396 -4.76 -9.11 -4.45
C VAL A 396 -3.97 -10.20 -3.72
N ALA A 397 -3.34 -11.11 -4.46
CA ALA A 397 -2.48 -12.16 -3.91
C ALA A 397 -1.22 -11.53 -3.31
N ALA A 398 -0.60 -10.59 -3.99
CA ALA A 398 0.57 -9.84 -3.52
C ALA A 398 0.26 -9.07 -2.22
N LEU A 399 -0.88 -8.39 -2.14
CA LEU A 399 -1.32 -7.69 -0.92
C LEU A 399 -1.49 -8.67 0.26
N ARG A 400 -2.14 -9.82 0.03
CA ARG A 400 -2.28 -10.88 1.05
C ARG A 400 -0.92 -11.40 1.51
N GLN A 401 0.02 -11.58 0.59
CA GLN A 401 1.37 -12.04 0.91
C GLN A 401 2.14 -11.03 1.78
N VAL A 402 2.07 -9.73 1.47
CA VAL A 402 2.67 -8.68 2.29
C VAL A 402 2.05 -8.64 3.70
N MET A 403 0.73 -8.77 3.80
CA MET A 403 0.03 -8.83 5.09
C MET A 403 0.43 -10.07 5.90
N ALA A 404 0.61 -11.21 5.24
CA ALA A 404 1.09 -12.44 5.87
C ALA A 404 2.53 -12.26 6.39
N PHE A 405 3.41 -11.65 5.59
CA PHE A 405 4.78 -11.33 6.01
C PHE A 405 4.79 -10.43 7.25
N GLN A 406 4.01 -9.35 7.27
CA GLN A 406 3.94 -8.43 8.41
C GLN A 406 3.45 -9.11 9.71
N ARG A 407 2.57 -10.11 9.59
CA ARG A 407 2.11 -10.91 10.75
C ARG A 407 3.18 -11.87 11.25
N LEU A 408 3.95 -12.47 10.35
CA LEU A 408 5.03 -13.41 10.70
C LEU A 408 6.24 -12.70 11.31
N PHE A 409 6.55 -11.47 10.84
CA PHE A 409 7.73 -10.71 11.25
C PHE A 409 7.35 -9.28 11.68
N PRO A 410 6.56 -9.10 12.77
CA PRO A 410 6.04 -7.78 13.16
C PRO A 410 7.14 -6.80 13.62
N ARG A 411 8.29 -7.31 14.03
CA ARG A 411 9.48 -6.54 14.45
C ARG A 411 10.70 -6.84 13.58
N GLY A 412 10.48 -7.33 12.38
CA GLY A 412 11.52 -7.68 11.44
C GLY A 412 12.20 -6.46 10.83
N VAL A 413 13.37 -6.70 10.23
CA VAL A 413 14.19 -5.68 9.58
C VAL A 413 13.46 -5.03 8.40
N TYR A 414 12.59 -5.77 7.73
CA TYR A 414 11.87 -5.31 6.52
C TYR A 414 10.50 -4.69 6.80
N THR A 415 10.12 -4.49 8.06
CA THR A 415 8.77 -4.02 8.45
C THR A 415 8.41 -2.69 7.79
N THR A 416 9.33 -1.72 7.79
CA THR A 416 9.12 -0.40 7.16
C THR A 416 8.97 -0.51 5.64
N VAL A 417 9.81 -1.32 5.00
CA VAL A 417 9.74 -1.55 3.55
C VAL A 417 8.41 -2.21 3.17
N CYS A 418 7.99 -3.22 3.93
CA CYS A 418 6.71 -3.88 3.70
C CYS A 418 5.51 -2.95 3.90
N ARG A 419 5.61 -1.94 4.78
CA ARG A 419 4.58 -0.91 4.91
C ARG A 419 4.45 -0.12 3.60
N ASN A 420 5.55 0.37 3.04
CA ASN A 420 5.55 1.13 1.79
C ASN A 420 5.05 0.29 0.59
N ILE A 421 5.45 -1.00 0.55
CA ILE A 421 4.94 -1.93 -0.46
C ILE A 421 3.43 -2.10 -0.32
N ARG A 422 2.92 -2.29 0.90
CA ARG A 422 1.49 -2.42 1.18
C ARG A 422 0.72 -1.19 0.76
N GLU A 423 1.19 0.01 1.06
CA GLU A 423 0.57 1.28 0.63
C GLU A 423 0.43 1.34 -0.90
N THR A 424 1.48 0.95 -1.63
CA THR A 424 1.44 0.91 -3.10
C THR A 424 0.45 -0.13 -3.63
N LEU A 425 0.46 -1.33 -3.05
CA LEU A 425 -0.45 -2.42 -3.46
C LEU A 425 -1.91 -2.12 -3.12
N VAL A 426 -2.19 -1.44 -2.01
CA VAL A 426 -3.55 -1.02 -1.65
C VAL A 426 -4.14 -0.12 -2.73
N VAL A 427 -3.37 0.87 -3.21
CA VAL A 427 -3.80 1.74 -4.31
C VAL A 427 -4.02 0.95 -5.60
N LEU A 428 -3.12 0.02 -5.90
CA LEU A 428 -3.20 -0.81 -7.09
C LEU A 428 -4.44 -1.72 -7.08
N VAL A 429 -4.68 -2.41 -5.97
CA VAL A 429 -5.88 -3.25 -5.78
C VAL A 429 -7.14 -2.41 -5.88
N TYR A 430 -7.17 -1.24 -5.24
CA TYR A 430 -8.31 -0.32 -5.32
C TYR A 430 -8.63 0.06 -6.77
N ARG A 431 -7.61 0.40 -7.58
CA ARG A 431 -7.78 0.81 -8.98
C ARG A 431 -8.20 -0.32 -9.92
N GLN A 432 -7.70 -1.53 -9.71
CA GLN A 432 -7.86 -2.65 -10.65
C GLN A 432 -9.07 -3.53 -10.35
N THR A 433 -9.65 -3.43 -9.17
CA THR A 433 -10.83 -4.23 -8.80
C THR A 433 -12.10 -3.53 -9.24
N ASP A 434 -13.00 -4.26 -9.89
CA ASP A 434 -14.35 -3.78 -10.21
C ASP A 434 -15.26 -3.88 -8.97
N TRP A 435 -15.26 -2.81 -8.19
CA TRP A 435 -16.02 -2.72 -6.93
C TRP A 435 -17.52 -2.50 -7.14
N GLY A 436 -17.96 -2.15 -8.35
CA GLY A 436 -19.38 -1.89 -8.63
C GLY A 436 -20.29 -3.09 -8.37
N ARG A 437 -19.71 -4.30 -8.38
CA ARG A 437 -20.43 -5.56 -8.14
C ARG A 437 -20.33 -6.06 -6.70
N ASP A 438 -19.46 -5.50 -5.88
CA ASP A 438 -19.23 -5.93 -4.50
C ASP A 438 -19.00 -4.74 -3.55
N PRO A 439 -20.04 -3.94 -3.25
CA PRO A 439 -19.93 -2.84 -2.27
C PRO A 439 -19.49 -3.31 -0.89
N ALA A 440 -19.96 -4.49 -0.44
CA ALA A 440 -19.57 -5.04 0.83
C ALA A 440 -18.09 -5.46 0.89
N GLY A 441 -17.57 -5.97 -0.22
CA GLY A 441 -16.13 -6.24 -0.39
C GLY A 441 -15.30 -4.98 -0.33
N LEU A 442 -15.75 -3.90 -0.95
CA LEU A 442 -15.09 -2.60 -0.90
C LEU A 442 -15.03 -2.05 0.53
N ILE A 443 -16.14 -2.13 1.28
CA ILE A 443 -16.17 -1.70 2.69
C ILE A 443 -15.16 -2.50 3.50
N ARG A 444 -15.17 -3.84 3.41
CA ARG A 444 -14.19 -4.69 4.10
C ARG A 444 -12.75 -4.32 3.75
N PHE A 445 -12.49 -4.07 2.48
CA PHE A 445 -11.18 -3.65 2.01
C PHE A 445 -10.73 -2.34 2.67
N PHE A 446 -11.60 -1.32 2.76
CA PHE A 446 -11.28 -0.06 3.41
C PHE A 446 -11.07 -0.22 4.92
N GLU A 447 -11.91 -1.01 5.59
CA GLU A 447 -11.76 -1.27 7.02
C GLU A 447 -10.44 -2.01 7.34
N GLU A 448 -10.07 -3.02 6.52
CA GLU A 448 -8.81 -3.77 6.69
C GLU A 448 -7.56 -2.96 6.34
N GLN A 449 -7.67 -2.03 5.40
CA GLN A 449 -6.54 -1.24 4.90
C GLN A 449 -6.52 0.18 5.45
N ASN A 450 -7.28 0.50 6.49
CA ASN A 450 -7.50 1.85 7.02
C ASN A 450 -6.20 2.67 7.18
N ASP A 451 -5.12 2.05 7.65
CA ASP A 451 -3.83 2.72 7.87
C ASP A 451 -3.01 2.96 6.57
N TYR A 452 -3.47 2.43 5.44
CA TYR A 452 -2.74 2.39 4.16
C TYR A 452 -3.47 3.09 3.01
N LEU A 453 -4.50 3.87 3.33
CA LEU A 453 -5.35 4.53 2.33
C LEU A 453 -4.82 5.88 1.82
N ALA A 454 -3.69 6.36 2.34
CA ALA A 454 -3.15 7.68 1.98
C ALA A 454 -3.04 7.90 0.45
N GLY A 455 -2.48 6.92 -0.26
CA GLY A 455 -2.36 6.99 -1.72
C GLY A 455 -3.70 6.88 -2.47
N CYS A 456 -4.75 6.34 -1.84
CA CYS A 456 -6.09 6.32 -2.43
C CYS A 456 -6.73 7.71 -2.44
N MET A 457 -6.34 8.60 -1.51
CA MET A 457 -6.83 9.99 -1.47
C MET A 457 -6.44 10.81 -2.71
N GLU A 458 -5.37 10.42 -3.40
CA GLU A 458 -4.95 11.03 -4.66
C GLU A 458 -5.84 10.60 -5.84
N GLN A 459 -6.70 9.59 -5.65
CA GLN A 459 -7.57 9.09 -6.70
C GLN A 459 -8.84 9.94 -6.80
N PRO A 460 -9.24 10.35 -8.02
CA PRO A 460 -10.51 11.01 -8.22
C PRO A 460 -11.67 10.20 -7.63
N GLU A 461 -12.60 10.88 -6.99
CA GLU A 461 -13.84 10.30 -6.46
C GLU A 461 -13.66 9.21 -5.37
N PHE A 462 -12.45 9.02 -4.81
CA PHE A 462 -12.22 7.99 -3.80
C PHE A 462 -13.24 8.06 -2.65
N LEU A 463 -13.31 9.21 -1.96
CA LEU A 463 -14.21 9.40 -0.83
C LEU A 463 -15.69 9.31 -1.22
N GLN A 464 -16.02 9.76 -2.44
CA GLN A 464 -17.38 9.64 -2.96
C GLN A 464 -17.77 8.17 -3.18
N LYS A 465 -16.86 7.35 -3.69
CA LYS A 465 -17.10 5.91 -3.85
C LYS A 465 -17.22 5.20 -2.50
N VAL A 466 -16.44 5.61 -1.51
CA VAL A 466 -16.60 5.12 -0.12
C VAL A 466 -17.97 5.47 0.41
N LYS A 467 -18.37 6.75 0.32
CA LYS A 467 -19.71 7.21 0.75
C LYS A 467 -20.81 6.40 0.08
N GLN A 468 -20.72 6.20 -1.23
CA GLN A 468 -21.72 5.46 -1.99
C GLN A 468 -21.78 3.98 -1.56
N ALA A 469 -20.63 3.31 -1.38
CA ALA A 469 -20.60 1.92 -0.97
C ALA A 469 -21.29 1.68 0.38
N TYR A 470 -21.06 2.56 1.35
CA TYR A 470 -21.75 2.48 2.64
C TYR A 470 -23.25 2.81 2.53
N ALA A 471 -23.62 3.75 1.67
CA ALA A 471 -25.03 4.08 1.41
C ALA A 471 -25.77 2.91 0.75
N ASP A 472 -25.18 2.29 -0.27
CA ASP A 472 -25.75 1.12 -0.96
C ASP A 472 -25.89 -0.10 -0.03
N ALA A 473 -24.97 -0.23 0.93
CA ALA A 473 -25.02 -1.27 1.95
C ALA A 473 -25.96 -0.96 3.11
N GLY A 474 -26.56 0.23 3.18
CA GLY A 474 -27.42 0.66 4.29
C GLY A 474 -26.69 0.75 5.64
N ARG A 475 -25.40 1.14 5.64
CA ARG A 475 -24.51 1.14 6.82
C ARG A 475 -24.02 2.55 7.22
N PRO A 476 -24.94 3.53 7.50
CA PRO A 476 -24.55 4.90 7.79
C PRO A 476 -23.77 5.06 9.12
N ILE A 477 -24.03 4.21 10.12
CA ILE A 477 -23.31 4.26 11.40
C ILE A 477 -21.83 3.92 11.22
N GLU A 478 -21.57 2.88 10.44
CA GLU A 478 -20.19 2.45 10.15
C GLU A 478 -19.47 3.47 9.27
N LEU A 479 -20.17 4.11 8.33
CA LEU A 479 -19.62 5.23 7.57
C LEU A 479 -19.16 6.37 8.48
N ILE A 480 -20.03 6.78 9.42
CA ILE A 480 -19.69 7.82 10.41
C ILE A 480 -18.44 7.43 11.19
N ARG A 481 -18.37 6.19 11.69
CA ARG A 481 -17.21 5.67 12.42
C ARG A 481 -15.95 5.70 11.56
N PHE A 482 -16.03 5.21 10.33
CA PHE A 482 -14.91 5.18 9.41
C PHE A 482 -14.41 6.59 9.08
N PHE A 483 -15.30 7.52 8.73
CA PHE A 483 -14.92 8.89 8.40
C PHE A 483 -14.41 9.68 9.61
N SER A 484 -14.94 9.43 10.79
CA SER A 484 -14.40 10.03 12.04
C SER A 484 -12.97 9.56 12.29
N GLY A 485 -12.66 8.29 12.05
CA GLY A 485 -11.29 7.77 12.11
C GLY A 485 -10.35 8.40 11.08
N LEU A 486 -10.85 8.71 9.89
CA LEU A 486 -10.05 9.42 8.87
C LEU A 486 -9.72 10.86 9.28
N LEU A 487 -10.61 11.55 10.02
CA LEU A 487 -10.34 12.92 10.52
C LEU A 487 -9.16 13.00 11.48
N GLU A 488 -8.77 11.89 12.12
CA GLU A 488 -7.60 11.80 13.01
C GLU A 488 -6.29 11.63 12.23
N ARG A 489 -6.37 11.35 10.92
CA ARG A 489 -5.20 11.09 10.07
C ARG A 489 -4.70 12.38 9.42
N GLN A 490 -3.42 12.71 9.61
CA GLN A 490 -2.81 13.90 9.01
C GLN A 490 -2.92 13.93 7.48
N TRP A 491 -2.78 12.78 6.83
CA TRP A 491 -2.87 12.67 5.37
C TRP A 491 -4.30 12.89 4.83
N ALA A 492 -5.33 12.84 5.66
CA ALA A 492 -6.70 13.11 5.28
C ALA A 492 -7.14 14.56 5.52
N ALA A 493 -6.25 15.44 6.00
CA ALA A 493 -6.57 16.81 6.37
C ALA A 493 -7.18 17.63 5.23
N SER A 494 -6.70 17.44 4.00
CA SER A 494 -7.25 18.11 2.80
C SER A 494 -8.69 17.72 2.47
N ALA A 495 -9.12 16.53 2.89
CA ALA A 495 -10.48 16.04 2.72
C ALA A 495 -11.44 16.48 3.85
N GLY A 496 -10.94 17.20 4.84
CA GLY A 496 -11.71 17.64 5.99
C GLY A 496 -13.11 18.13 5.66
N PRO A 497 -13.29 19.10 4.74
CA PRO A 497 -14.62 19.59 4.38
C PRO A 497 -15.59 18.47 3.97
N PHE A 498 -15.16 17.57 3.11
CA PHE A 498 -15.99 16.44 2.66
C PHE A 498 -16.33 15.48 3.82
N LEU A 499 -15.37 15.19 4.68
CA LEU A 499 -15.55 14.27 5.80
C LEU A 499 -16.54 14.84 6.82
N TYR A 500 -16.35 16.11 7.26
CA TYR A 500 -17.24 16.77 8.22
C TYR A 500 -18.67 16.87 7.68
N GLU A 501 -18.84 17.28 6.41
CA GLU A 501 -20.14 17.36 5.75
C GLU A 501 -20.83 15.98 5.70
N THR A 502 -20.11 14.94 5.25
CA THR A 502 -20.71 13.60 5.11
C THR A 502 -21.10 13.00 6.46
N ILE A 503 -20.29 13.19 7.51
CA ILE A 503 -20.65 12.74 8.85
C ILE A 503 -21.90 13.44 9.33
N ALA A 504 -21.99 14.78 9.17
CA ALA A 504 -23.14 15.54 9.59
C ALA A 504 -24.43 15.14 8.86
N GLU A 505 -24.33 14.91 7.55
CA GLU A 505 -25.46 14.44 6.71
C GLU A 505 -26.00 13.08 7.17
N ASN A 506 -25.10 12.13 7.45
CA ASN A 506 -25.51 10.80 7.87
C ASN A 506 -26.04 10.77 9.31
N ALA A 507 -25.50 11.63 10.19
CA ALA A 507 -26.02 11.81 11.54
C ALA A 507 -27.45 12.40 11.51
N ASP A 508 -27.70 13.41 10.66
CA ASP A 508 -29.02 14.01 10.46
C ASP A 508 -30.03 12.99 9.91
N LEU A 509 -29.64 12.18 8.92
CA LEU A 509 -30.45 11.08 8.39
C LEU A 509 -30.83 10.03 9.43
N LEU A 510 -29.96 9.78 10.41
CA LEU A 510 -30.20 8.87 11.53
C LEU A 510 -31.00 9.49 12.66
N GLY A 511 -31.28 10.81 12.60
CA GLY A 511 -31.92 11.57 13.67
C GLY A 511 -31.01 11.85 14.88
N ASP A 512 -29.71 11.65 14.74
CA ASP A 512 -28.71 12.05 15.74
C ASP A 512 -28.38 13.53 15.61
N ASN A 513 -29.30 14.38 16.04
CA ASN A 513 -29.19 15.81 15.94
C ASN A 513 -27.96 16.37 16.67
N VAL A 514 -27.58 15.77 17.79
CA VAL A 514 -26.42 16.21 18.57
C VAL A 514 -25.13 16.01 17.79
N MET A 515 -24.97 14.87 17.15
CA MET A 515 -23.82 14.58 16.31
C MET A 515 -23.84 15.47 15.04
N ALA A 516 -24.99 15.61 14.39
CA ALA A 516 -25.15 16.46 13.22
C ALA A 516 -24.74 17.91 13.53
N GLU A 517 -25.27 18.50 14.62
CA GLU A 517 -24.90 19.84 15.09
C GLU A 517 -23.39 19.97 15.33
N LYS A 518 -22.81 19.01 16.08
CA LYS A 518 -21.38 19.00 16.38
C LYS A 518 -20.51 19.10 15.15
N TYR A 519 -20.81 18.28 14.12
CA TYR A 519 -19.98 18.23 12.92
C TYR A 519 -20.26 19.39 11.96
N MET A 520 -21.48 19.94 11.92
CA MET A 520 -21.78 21.16 11.19
C MET A 520 -21.07 22.37 11.79
N LEU A 521 -21.08 22.53 13.11
CA LEU A 521 -20.36 23.59 13.81
C LEU A 521 -18.85 23.49 13.62
N ALA A 522 -18.31 22.28 13.70
CA ALA A 522 -16.90 22.03 13.45
C ALA A 522 -16.50 22.36 12.00
N PHE A 523 -17.34 22.04 11.03
CA PHE A 523 -17.13 22.43 9.62
C PHE A 523 -17.03 23.95 9.49
N ILE A 524 -18.04 24.68 10.02
CA ILE A 524 -18.11 26.14 9.94
C ILE A 524 -16.91 26.80 10.60
N SER A 525 -16.49 26.28 11.76
CA SER A 525 -15.34 26.80 12.51
C SER A 525 -14.02 26.60 11.77
N LYS A 526 -13.82 25.40 11.19
CA LYS A 526 -12.56 25.06 10.55
C LYS A 526 -12.45 25.54 9.10
N PHE A 527 -13.58 25.67 8.40
CA PHE A 527 -13.64 25.97 6.97
C PHE A 527 -14.61 27.13 6.66
N PRO A 528 -14.51 28.29 7.30
CA PRO A 528 -15.50 29.37 7.15
C PRO A 528 -15.61 29.94 5.74
N ASN A 529 -14.53 29.85 4.96
CA ASN A 529 -14.46 30.35 3.58
C ASN A 529 -14.70 29.27 2.52
N HIS A 530 -15.04 28.06 2.94
CA HIS A 530 -15.30 26.98 1.97
C HIS A 530 -16.62 27.24 1.22
N PRO A 531 -16.70 26.97 -0.09
CA PRO A 531 -17.92 27.20 -0.88
C PRO A 531 -19.19 26.59 -0.27
N ARG A 532 -19.06 25.42 0.37
CA ARG A 532 -20.19 24.73 0.99
C ARG A 532 -20.56 25.25 2.40
N ALA A 533 -19.80 26.18 2.97
CA ALA A 533 -20.08 26.70 4.31
C ALA A 533 -21.47 27.32 4.43
N ARG A 534 -21.93 28.04 3.37
CA ARG A 534 -23.27 28.64 3.32
C ARG A 534 -24.35 27.57 3.42
N MET A 535 -24.23 26.49 2.67
CA MET A 535 -25.17 25.36 2.71
C MET A 535 -25.21 24.70 4.11
N ILE A 536 -24.04 24.56 4.77
CA ILE A 536 -23.97 23.99 6.12
C ILE A 536 -24.64 24.93 7.15
N PHE A 537 -24.51 26.28 7.00
CA PHE A 537 -25.26 27.23 7.82
C PHE A 537 -26.77 27.05 7.66
N GLU A 538 -27.23 26.87 6.42
CA GLU A 538 -28.64 26.67 6.11
C GLU A 538 -29.15 25.35 6.74
N ARG A 539 -28.42 24.24 6.60
CA ARG A 539 -28.77 22.94 7.22
C ARG A 539 -28.84 23.07 8.76
N LEU A 540 -27.86 23.73 9.36
CA LEU A 540 -27.85 23.95 10.80
C LEU A 540 -29.07 24.78 11.27
N GLY A 541 -29.44 25.80 10.50
CA GLY A 541 -30.66 26.57 10.76
C GLY A 541 -31.93 25.73 10.66
N MET A 542 -32.02 24.83 9.70
CA MET A 542 -33.16 23.91 9.56
C MET A 542 -33.19 22.88 10.71
N LEU A 543 -32.05 22.35 11.09
CA LEU A 543 -31.92 21.46 12.25
C LEU A 543 -32.45 22.13 13.53
N TYR A 544 -32.01 23.35 13.83
CA TYR A 544 -32.49 24.11 14.99
C TYR A 544 -33.98 24.40 14.94
N HIS A 545 -34.54 24.66 13.75
CA HIS A 545 -36.01 24.79 13.62
C HIS A 545 -36.74 23.52 14.02
N ASN A 546 -36.27 22.38 13.54
CA ASN A 546 -36.90 21.07 13.82
C ASN A 546 -36.82 20.71 15.33
N GLU A 547 -35.79 21.17 16.01
CA GLU A 547 -35.64 21.04 17.46
C GLU A 547 -36.44 22.06 18.28
N GLY A 548 -37.13 22.99 17.64
CA GLY A 548 -37.85 24.06 18.31
C GLY A 548 -36.96 25.22 18.82
N ARG A 549 -35.68 25.23 18.48
CA ARG A 549 -34.69 26.27 18.80
C ARG A 549 -34.81 27.43 17.79
N TYR A 550 -35.97 28.07 17.76
CA TYR A 550 -36.33 29.05 16.71
C TYR A 550 -35.44 30.26 16.65
N GLN A 551 -34.93 30.72 17.80
CA GLN A 551 -34.00 31.86 17.88
C GLN A 551 -32.69 31.55 17.18
N GLU A 552 -32.10 30.39 17.47
CA GLU A 552 -30.84 29.94 16.89
C GLU A 552 -31.02 29.63 15.39
N SER A 553 -32.16 29.04 14.99
CA SER A 553 -32.50 28.86 13.58
C SER A 553 -32.52 30.19 12.85
N ARG A 554 -33.21 31.21 13.39
CA ARG A 554 -33.24 32.57 12.82
C ARG A 554 -31.80 33.10 12.68
N ASP A 555 -31.01 33.04 13.70
CA ASP A 555 -29.64 33.59 13.73
C ASP A 555 -28.75 32.96 12.66
N LYS A 556 -28.97 31.68 12.32
CA LYS A 556 -28.25 31.00 11.24
C LYS A 556 -28.77 31.34 9.85
N LEU A 557 -30.08 31.71 9.70
CA LEU A 557 -30.70 31.87 8.40
C LEU A 557 -31.00 33.36 8.02
N ILE A 558 -31.01 34.31 8.99
CA ILE A 558 -31.43 35.67 8.77
C ILE A 558 -30.61 36.44 7.73
N TRP A 559 -29.38 36.03 7.46
CA TRP A 559 -28.54 36.61 6.43
C TRP A 559 -29.15 36.46 5.02
N LEU A 560 -30.01 35.44 4.78
CA LEU A 560 -30.75 35.25 3.53
C LEU A 560 -31.66 36.43 3.18
N MET A 561 -32.08 37.22 4.18
CA MET A 561 -32.93 38.40 3.98
C MET A 561 -32.18 39.62 3.44
N ARG A 562 -30.84 39.54 3.30
CA ARG A 562 -30.04 40.62 2.71
C ARG A 562 -30.27 40.69 1.21
N LYS A 563 -30.23 41.92 0.66
CA LYS A 563 -30.44 42.15 -0.79
C LYS A 563 -29.38 41.41 -1.62
N GLY A 564 -29.82 40.59 -2.57
CA GLY A 564 -28.97 39.87 -3.50
C GLY A 564 -28.50 38.49 -3.00
N GLU A 565 -28.82 38.11 -1.75
CA GLU A 565 -28.51 36.77 -1.27
C GLU A 565 -29.48 35.73 -1.85
N LYS A 566 -28.94 34.51 -2.07
CA LYS A 566 -29.73 33.38 -2.55
C LYS A 566 -29.50 32.21 -1.61
N ALA A 567 -30.55 31.42 -1.38
CA ALA A 567 -30.44 30.18 -0.64
C ALA A 567 -29.73 29.10 -1.48
N GLU A 568 -28.85 28.35 -0.85
CA GLU A 568 -28.24 27.16 -1.44
C GLU A 568 -29.22 25.97 -1.39
N LEU A 569 -30.04 25.90 -0.31
CA LEU A 569 -31.05 24.87 -0.13
C LEU A 569 -32.45 25.43 -0.37
N PRO A 570 -33.30 24.77 -1.18
CA PRO A 570 -34.62 25.27 -1.54
C PRO A 570 -35.56 25.52 -0.37
N GLU A 571 -35.33 24.83 0.78
CA GLU A 571 -36.17 24.93 1.96
C GLU A 571 -35.76 26.07 2.93
N SER A 572 -34.60 26.68 2.77
CA SER A 572 -34.02 27.57 3.78
C SER A 572 -34.91 28.79 4.11
N PHE A 573 -35.48 29.43 3.13
CA PHE A 573 -36.44 30.54 3.34
C PHE A 573 -37.72 30.09 4.07
N TYR A 574 -38.18 28.87 3.79
CA TYR A 574 -39.36 28.33 4.45
C TYR A 574 -39.10 28.12 5.94
N TYR A 575 -37.98 27.50 6.31
CA TYR A 575 -37.62 27.28 7.72
C TYR A 575 -37.31 28.58 8.45
N LEU A 576 -36.66 29.55 7.79
CA LEU A 576 -36.50 30.91 8.31
C LEU A 576 -37.83 31.55 8.62
N ALA A 577 -38.76 31.54 7.67
CA ALA A 577 -40.08 32.14 7.82
C ALA A 577 -40.88 31.51 8.96
N ARG A 578 -40.86 30.16 9.07
CA ARG A 578 -41.51 29.46 10.17
C ARG A 578 -40.90 29.76 11.52
N SER A 579 -39.57 29.89 11.59
CA SER A 579 -38.87 30.28 12.84
C SER A 579 -39.23 31.70 13.25
N LEU A 580 -39.23 32.65 12.31
CA LEU A 580 -39.65 34.03 12.53
C LEU A 580 -41.13 34.12 12.98
N TRP A 581 -42.00 33.34 12.36
CA TRP A 581 -43.41 33.27 12.74
C TRP A 581 -43.60 32.76 14.17
N LYS A 582 -42.88 31.70 14.60
CA LYS A 582 -42.86 31.18 15.97
C LYS A 582 -42.34 32.22 16.97
N LEU A 583 -41.37 33.03 16.54
CA LEU A 583 -40.82 34.12 17.33
C LEU A 583 -41.70 35.39 17.32
N LYS A 584 -42.89 35.36 16.68
CA LYS A 584 -43.81 36.48 16.53
C LYS A 584 -43.24 37.66 15.72
N GLN A 585 -42.22 37.43 14.91
CA GLN A 585 -41.64 38.41 14.00
C GLN A 585 -42.37 38.33 12.64
N PHE A 586 -43.65 38.74 12.64
CA PHE A 586 -44.59 38.44 11.56
C PHE A 586 -44.24 39.14 10.25
N ALA A 587 -43.79 40.40 10.28
CA ALA A 587 -43.41 41.14 9.11
C ALA A 587 -42.22 40.52 8.34
N GLU A 588 -41.22 40.06 9.10
CA GLU A 588 -40.07 39.33 8.51
C GLU A 588 -40.48 37.92 8.04
N ALA A 589 -41.35 37.24 8.79
CA ALA A 589 -41.84 35.90 8.44
C ALA A 589 -42.60 35.95 7.08
N SER A 590 -43.48 36.91 6.87
CA SER A 590 -44.20 37.04 5.60
C SER A 590 -43.26 37.34 4.43
N ARG A 591 -42.27 38.24 4.61
CA ARG A 591 -41.26 38.52 3.60
C ARG A 591 -40.41 37.30 3.24
N ALA A 592 -39.93 36.54 4.22
CA ALA A 592 -39.15 35.34 3.99
C ALA A 592 -39.97 34.25 3.27
N MET A 593 -41.27 34.10 3.64
CA MET A 593 -42.13 33.14 2.97
C MET A 593 -42.46 33.56 1.52
N THR A 594 -42.60 34.83 1.26
CA THR A 594 -42.75 35.38 -0.11
C THR A 594 -41.52 35.06 -0.97
N GLN A 595 -40.31 35.15 -0.39
CA GLN A 595 -39.07 34.76 -1.08
C GLN A 595 -39.07 33.25 -1.37
N PHE A 596 -39.51 32.41 -0.44
CA PHE A 596 -39.66 30.98 -0.68
C PHE A 596 -40.62 30.69 -1.85
N LEU A 597 -41.78 31.35 -1.86
CA LEU A 597 -42.79 31.18 -2.91
C LEU A 597 -42.35 31.69 -4.29
N ALA A 598 -41.44 32.66 -4.32
CA ALA A 598 -40.90 33.25 -5.54
C ALA A 598 -39.75 32.44 -6.17
N GLN A 599 -39.08 31.60 -5.41
CA GLN A 599 -37.94 30.85 -5.91
C GLN A 599 -38.34 29.66 -6.80
N THR A 600 -37.42 29.26 -7.70
CA THR A 600 -37.60 28.10 -8.59
C THR A 600 -36.25 27.38 -8.75
N PRO A 601 -36.16 26.07 -8.56
CA PRO A 601 -37.21 25.14 -8.10
C PRO A 601 -37.55 25.31 -6.60
N ARG A 602 -38.72 24.86 -6.19
CA ARG A 602 -39.16 24.83 -4.79
C ARG A 602 -39.83 23.48 -4.46
N PRO A 603 -39.68 22.96 -3.20
CA PRO A 603 -40.31 21.72 -2.79
C PRO A 603 -41.85 21.81 -2.77
N GLN A 604 -42.53 21.13 -3.68
CA GLN A 604 -43.98 21.19 -3.82
C GLN A 604 -44.73 20.81 -2.54
N ARG A 605 -44.19 19.86 -1.76
CA ARG A 605 -44.76 19.41 -0.48
C ARG A 605 -44.93 20.55 0.56
N LEU A 606 -44.13 21.63 0.44
CA LEU A 606 -44.15 22.73 1.41
C LEU A 606 -44.98 23.91 0.92
N VAL A 607 -45.39 23.96 -0.36
CA VAL A 607 -45.98 25.12 -0.97
C VAL A 607 -47.36 25.47 -0.37
N ALA A 608 -48.19 24.45 -0.11
CA ALA A 608 -49.51 24.67 0.51
C ALA A 608 -49.40 25.24 1.94
N ASP A 609 -48.48 24.70 2.75
CA ASP A 609 -48.19 25.23 4.07
C ASP A 609 -47.57 26.63 4.02
N ALA A 610 -46.74 26.89 3.01
CA ALA A 610 -46.12 28.20 2.82
C ALA A 610 -47.15 29.31 2.61
N TYR A 611 -48.17 29.09 1.80
CA TYR A 611 -49.25 30.06 1.60
C TYR A 611 -50.03 30.31 2.90
N PHE A 612 -50.30 29.22 3.68
CA PHE A 612 -50.97 29.37 4.96
C PHE A 612 -50.15 30.18 5.96
N VAL A 613 -48.84 29.86 6.11
CA VAL A 613 -47.96 30.57 7.02
C VAL A 613 -47.75 32.01 6.61
N ALA A 614 -47.61 32.28 5.30
CA ALA A 614 -47.52 33.66 4.76
C ALA A 614 -48.76 34.48 5.12
N ALA A 615 -49.94 33.91 4.85
CA ALA A 615 -51.20 34.55 5.18
C ALA A 615 -51.39 34.80 6.68
N SER A 616 -51.04 33.80 7.51
CA SER A 616 -51.11 33.92 8.96
C SER A 616 -50.14 34.96 9.54
N ALA A 617 -48.97 35.10 8.93
CA ALA A 617 -48.00 36.13 9.29
C ALA A 617 -48.48 37.53 8.90
N LEU A 618 -49.06 37.71 7.70
CA LEU A 618 -49.65 38.98 7.23
C LEU A 618 -50.85 39.40 8.10
N GLU A 619 -51.74 38.46 8.40
CA GLU A 619 -52.85 38.70 9.34
C GLU A 619 -52.35 39.21 10.69
N SER A 620 -51.36 38.50 11.27
CA SER A 620 -50.82 38.85 12.56
C SER A 620 -50.02 40.17 12.57
N SER A 621 -49.53 40.63 11.40
CA SER A 621 -48.92 41.94 11.22
C SER A 621 -49.93 43.07 10.88
N GLY A 622 -51.24 42.74 10.76
CA GLY A 622 -52.31 43.70 10.50
C GLY A 622 -52.65 43.87 9.00
N ASP A 623 -51.89 43.22 8.10
CA ASP A 623 -52.18 43.26 6.66
C ASP A 623 -53.15 42.13 6.24
N ARG A 624 -54.45 42.32 6.53
CA ARG A 624 -55.49 41.35 6.21
C ARG A 624 -55.70 41.20 4.70
N LYS A 625 -55.57 42.31 3.94
CA LYS A 625 -55.76 42.28 2.48
C LYS A 625 -54.66 41.45 1.82
N GLY A 626 -53.40 41.65 2.23
CA GLY A 626 -52.29 40.83 1.82
C GLY A 626 -52.46 39.36 2.19
N ALA A 627 -52.98 39.09 3.42
CA ALA A 627 -53.26 37.74 3.89
C ALA A 627 -54.31 37.03 2.99
N ILE A 628 -55.42 37.73 2.65
CA ILE A 628 -56.45 37.22 1.74
C ILE A 628 -55.84 36.87 0.38
N ALA A 629 -55.06 37.79 -0.20
CA ALA A 629 -54.42 37.58 -1.50
C ALA A 629 -53.51 36.29 -1.47
N MET A 630 -52.77 36.07 -0.42
CA MET A 630 -51.92 34.88 -0.25
C MET A 630 -52.77 33.58 -0.18
N LEU A 631 -53.92 33.62 0.53
CA LEU A 631 -54.82 32.48 0.62
C LEU A 631 -55.43 32.17 -0.74
N GLU A 632 -55.87 33.20 -1.49
CA GLU A 632 -56.44 33.04 -2.82
C GLU A 632 -55.43 32.44 -3.83
N GLU A 633 -54.16 32.88 -3.77
CA GLU A 633 -53.10 32.26 -4.58
C GLU A 633 -52.87 30.79 -4.18
N GLY A 634 -52.87 30.51 -2.90
CA GLY A 634 -52.77 29.15 -2.39
C GLY A 634 -53.89 28.21 -2.85
N LEU A 635 -55.12 28.77 -2.98
CA LEU A 635 -56.28 28.02 -3.45
C LEU A 635 -56.23 27.68 -4.96
N LYS A 636 -55.38 28.33 -5.73
CA LYS A 636 -55.13 28.00 -7.15
C LYS A 636 -54.25 26.74 -7.32
N LEU A 637 -53.68 26.24 -6.25
CA LEU A 637 -52.83 25.02 -6.32
C LEU A 637 -53.68 23.80 -6.65
N PRO A 638 -53.28 22.97 -7.62
CA PRO A 638 -53.98 21.73 -7.91
C PRO A 638 -53.78 20.74 -6.74
N ASN A 639 -54.85 20.05 -6.35
CA ASN A 639 -54.85 19.05 -5.26
C ASN A 639 -54.26 19.57 -3.93
N ASN A 640 -54.59 20.80 -3.56
CA ASN A 640 -54.09 21.43 -2.35
C ASN A 640 -54.63 20.70 -1.10
N PRO A 641 -53.78 20.05 -0.28
CA PRO A 641 -54.21 19.29 0.93
C PRO A 641 -54.77 20.21 2.03
N ARG A 642 -54.55 21.53 1.96
CA ARG A 642 -55.05 22.50 2.92
C ARG A 642 -56.17 23.39 2.32
N SER A 643 -56.78 22.95 1.24
CA SER A 643 -57.81 23.72 0.56
C SER A 643 -58.94 24.19 1.48
N ASP A 644 -59.46 23.32 2.32
CA ASP A 644 -60.58 23.62 3.23
C ASP A 644 -60.20 24.66 4.28
N GLU A 645 -58.97 24.48 4.86
CA GLU A 645 -58.41 25.40 5.85
C GLU A 645 -58.15 26.78 5.25
N LEU A 646 -57.53 26.86 4.04
CA LEU A 646 -57.26 28.13 3.34
C LEU A 646 -58.57 28.82 2.99
N THR A 647 -59.58 28.08 2.50
CA THR A 647 -60.87 28.60 2.13
C THR A 647 -61.60 29.19 3.33
N TYR A 648 -61.62 28.40 4.44
CA TYR A 648 -62.25 28.84 5.69
C TYR A 648 -61.56 30.11 6.22
N LYS A 649 -60.27 30.16 6.24
CA LYS A 649 -59.47 31.28 6.70
C LYS A 649 -59.68 32.53 5.84
N ALA A 650 -59.78 32.39 4.53
CA ALA A 650 -60.11 33.48 3.61
C ALA A 650 -61.51 34.07 3.93
N GLY A 651 -62.51 33.20 4.13
CA GLY A 651 -63.83 33.62 4.58
C GLY A 651 -63.82 34.37 5.90
N SER A 652 -63.06 33.87 6.88
CA SER A 652 -62.91 34.53 8.18
C SER A 652 -62.24 35.90 8.09
N LEU A 653 -61.25 36.08 7.23
CA LEU A 653 -60.59 37.37 7.03
C LEU A 653 -61.50 38.35 6.30
N TRP A 654 -62.28 37.93 5.28
CA TRP A 654 -63.30 38.77 4.65
C TRP A 654 -64.36 39.23 5.63
N LEU A 655 -64.74 38.36 6.55
CA LEU A 655 -65.68 38.74 7.65
C LEU A 655 -65.09 39.81 8.56
N LEU A 656 -63.81 39.70 8.91
CA LEU A 656 -63.08 40.70 9.74
C LEU A 656 -62.87 42.02 9.00
N GLU A 657 -62.85 42.04 7.66
CA GLU A 657 -62.82 43.22 6.81
C GLU A 657 -64.20 43.82 6.60
N GLY A 658 -65.28 43.21 7.11
CA GLY A 658 -66.64 43.65 7.05
C GLY A 658 -67.35 43.29 5.73
N ASP A 659 -66.76 42.49 4.83
CA ASP A 659 -67.34 42.01 3.61
C ASP A 659 -68.09 40.68 3.80
N ASN A 660 -69.28 40.77 4.36
CA ASN A 660 -70.14 39.62 4.65
C ASN A 660 -70.50 38.82 3.37
N SER A 661 -70.59 39.47 2.26
CA SER A 661 -70.96 38.87 0.98
C SER A 661 -69.86 37.89 0.52
N ARG A 662 -68.60 38.35 0.49
CA ARG A 662 -67.47 37.49 0.13
C ARG A 662 -67.24 36.42 1.17
N ALA A 663 -67.28 36.76 2.45
CA ALA A 663 -67.14 35.76 3.54
C ALA A 663 -68.11 34.58 3.37
N ARG A 664 -69.41 34.89 3.03
CA ARG A 664 -70.44 33.88 2.76
C ARG A 664 -70.03 32.94 1.63
N VAL A 665 -69.55 33.45 0.50
CA VAL A 665 -69.11 32.63 -0.65
C VAL A 665 -68.02 31.61 -0.24
N TYR A 666 -67.02 32.04 0.51
CA TYR A 666 -65.97 31.16 0.96
C TYR A 666 -66.46 30.08 1.96
N PHE A 667 -67.35 30.46 2.92
CA PHE A 667 -67.88 29.46 3.84
C PHE A 667 -68.82 28.47 3.10
N GLU A 668 -69.67 28.91 2.20
CA GLU A 668 -70.50 28.04 1.35
C GLU A 668 -69.63 27.10 0.50
N GLN A 669 -68.52 27.57 0.00
CA GLN A 669 -67.55 26.74 -0.76
C GLN A 669 -66.98 25.64 0.11
N VAL A 670 -66.59 25.92 1.39
CA VAL A 670 -66.11 24.88 2.32
C VAL A 670 -67.20 23.84 2.60
N ILE A 671 -68.45 24.29 2.80
CA ILE A 671 -69.59 23.39 3.09
C ILE A 671 -69.86 22.49 1.88
N ALA A 672 -69.82 23.04 0.67
CA ALA A 672 -70.21 22.31 -0.54
C ALA A 672 -69.10 21.40 -1.07
N LYS A 673 -67.85 21.80 -0.98
CA LYS A 673 -66.70 21.13 -1.62
C LYS A 673 -65.64 20.61 -0.64
N GLY A 674 -65.69 21.02 0.64
CA GLY A 674 -64.72 20.61 1.64
C GLY A 674 -64.71 19.10 1.86
N SER A 675 -63.54 18.54 1.99
CA SER A 675 -63.32 17.11 2.28
C SER A 675 -63.30 16.83 3.78
N ASP A 676 -62.93 17.78 4.61
CA ASP A 676 -62.76 17.65 6.04
C ASP A 676 -64.05 18.06 6.78
N PRO A 677 -64.69 17.14 7.56
CA PRO A 677 -65.91 17.43 8.30
C PRO A 677 -65.78 18.55 9.33
N ASP A 678 -64.63 18.75 9.92
CA ASP A 678 -64.42 19.75 10.96
C ASP A 678 -64.44 21.17 10.34
N TRP A 679 -63.80 21.37 9.22
CA TRP A 679 -63.83 22.64 8.51
C TRP A 679 -65.24 22.95 7.98
N ARG A 680 -65.98 21.97 7.51
CA ARG A 680 -67.40 22.14 7.11
C ARG A 680 -68.26 22.58 8.26
N LYS A 681 -68.10 21.97 9.45
CA LYS A 681 -68.84 22.34 10.67
C LYS A 681 -68.53 23.78 11.12
N LEU A 682 -67.20 24.13 11.13
CA LEU A 682 -66.77 25.49 11.45
C LEU A 682 -67.37 26.52 10.46
N ALA A 683 -67.39 26.20 9.18
CA ALA A 683 -67.94 27.08 8.14
C ALA A 683 -69.48 27.25 8.30
N GLN A 684 -70.20 26.18 8.68
CA GLN A 684 -71.63 26.26 8.99
C GLN A 684 -71.91 27.17 10.19
N GLN A 685 -71.09 27.08 11.26
CA GLN A 685 -71.24 27.94 12.42
C GLN A 685 -70.93 29.43 12.08
N ALA A 686 -69.89 29.66 11.28
CA ALA A 686 -69.53 31.01 10.84
C ALA A 686 -70.63 31.62 9.96
N LEU A 687 -71.23 30.82 9.10
CA LEU A 687 -72.35 31.27 8.21
C LEU A 687 -73.60 31.60 9.05
N GLY A 688 -73.92 30.79 10.04
CA GLY A 688 -74.99 31.08 10.99
C GLY A 688 -74.80 32.39 11.74
N ALA A 689 -73.57 32.71 12.14
CA ALA A 689 -73.26 33.96 12.80
C ALA A 689 -73.39 35.22 11.92
N ILE A 690 -73.14 35.07 10.61
CA ILE A 690 -73.35 36.16 9.61
C ILE A 690 -74.87 36.45 9.40
N SER A 691 -75.69 35.37 9.49
CA SER A 691 -77.12 35.51 9.24
C SER A 691 -77.90 36.12 10.39
N ILE A 692 -77.29 36.20 11.56
CA ILE A 692 -77.90 36.74 12.81
C ILE A 692 -77.60 38.23 13.00
N LYS A 693 -76.57 38.80 12.36
CA LYS A 693 -76.29 40.23 12.37
C LYS A 693 -76.96 40.89 11.21
N PRO A 694 -77.93 41.81 11.45
CA PRO A 694 -78.55 42.58 10.38
C PRO A 694 -77.59 43.56 9.72
#